data_1841c3994a0dfcf79562eeef35db6765
#
_entry.id   1841c3994a0dfcf79562eeef35db6765
#
_cell.length_a   1.000
_cell.length_b   1.000
_cell.length_c   1.000
_cell.angle_alpha   90.00
_cell.angle_beta   90.00
_cell.angle_gamma   90.00
#
_symmetry.space_group_name_H-M   'P 1'
#
loop_
_entity.id
_entity.type
_entity.pdbx_description
1 polymer ?
#
loop_
_entity_poly.entity_id
_entity_poly.type
_entity_poly.pdbx_seq_one_letter_code
_entity_poly.pdbx_strand_id
1 'polypeptide(L)'
;MSEADAPSAPDPEIARLQRRLRRETAARLEAEAIAERGLRDLFQRQQEISLLERIAVAANEAASVDDAMRHALDAVCRYTGSPLGHLLLVREGAGAGLLDATGVWHDESNGRYDALRALTESICFGGDIGLPGKVLRSALPAWANAGAPNAADYPRMPLLVQLGLSSMFAFPVVIGQEVVAVLEFFSRELQAPEESMLRLMAQVGTQLGRVIERRRAQERLLHDALHDPLTQLGNRKLFLDRLQHFLVRSQRLPDYQFAVLFVDLDRFKAINDGLGHQAGDQVIVGTARRLSACLRQNDLVARDAAGPGHADANHIVSRLGGDEFTILLDNVTSAATPIRVAERLLEALAAPFMIGQQQVFVSASIGIALSSSGYQDVQVMLRDADIAMYHAKQHGRARWMMFDQTMQEGALRRLTLEAELRLAQGGGQLHLQYQPIVTPRDGVIRGFEALLRWRHPVLGMISPLEFIPVAEEVGLIGAIGGWVLEQACRQLRLWQQQHALPLSMSVNVSAAQLAGGYLVDAVRRVLAESGIAHGSLKLELTESAVMADAEHALAVFRDLKGLGVRLSLDDFGTGYSSLSHLRRLPIDTLKIDRSFVSAMDRHGDKRQIAEVVIMLARTLGLDVVAEGVETRAELDILRELGSDFVQGYFYYRPLDVADATLALAESGGVAG
;
A
#
# COMPACT_ATOMS: atom_id res chain seq x y z
N MET A 1 -125.75 -29.12 -17.12
CA MET A 1 -125.30 -29.26 -18.50
C MET A 1 -124.56 -28.02 -18.91
N SER A 2 -123.28 -28.14 -18.98
CA SER A 2 -122.46 -27.29 -19.75
C SER A 2 -121.07 -27.91 -19.77
N GLU A 3 -120.69 -28.24 -20.92
CA GLU A 3 -119.40 -28.92 -21.30
C GLU A 3 -118.27 -28.00 -20.96
N ALA A 4 -117.30 -28.52 -20.29
CA ALA A 4 -115.99 -27.87 -20.07
C ALA A 4 -115.13 -28.04 -21.31
N ASP A 5 -114.73 -26.96 -21.92
CA ASP A 5 -113.80 -26.86 -22.99
C ASP A 5 -112.38 -27.36 -22.56
N ALA A 6 -111.89 -28.39 -23.12
CA ALA A 6 -110.55 -28.84 -22.89
C ALA A 6 -109.59 -27.94 -23.70
N PRO A 7 -108.47 -27.50 -23.15
CA PRO A 7 -107.53 -26.71 -23.93
C PRO A 7 -106.94 -27.51 -25.02
N SER A 8 -107.06 -27.03 -26.25
CA SER A 8 -106.47 -27.63 -27.45
C SER A 8 -104.95 -27.75 -27.28
N ALA A 9 -104.40 -28.92 -27.66
CA ALA A 9 -102.96 -29.15 -27.62
C ALA A 9 -102.23 -28.13 -28.51
N PRO A 10 -101.17 -27.56 -28.03
CA PRO A 10 -100.42 -26.50 -28.77
C PRO A 10 -99.92 -27.11 -30.10
N ASP A 11 -100.08 -26.29 -31.15
CA ASP A 11 -99.57 -26.59 -32.50
C ASP A 11 -98.13 -27.11 -32.47
N PRO A 12 -97.88 -28.32 -33.00
CA PRO A 12 -96.54 -28.95 -32.97
C PRO A 12 -95.42 -28.06 -33.57
N GLU A 13 -95.74 -27.12 -34.44
CA GLU A 13 -94.82 -26.19 -35.06
C GLU A 13 -94.44 -25.06 -34.10
N ILE A 14 -95.41 -24.55 -33.34
CA ILE A 14 -95.17 -23.54 -32.26
C ILE A 14 -94.32 -24.18 -31.17
N ALA A 15 -94.64 -25.41 -30.77
CA ALA A 15 -93.84 -26.12 -29.78
C ALA A 15 -92.32 -26.40 -30.25
N ARG A 16 -92.12 -26.57 -31.54
CA ARG A 16 -90.80 -26.75 -32.17
C ARG A 16 -90.05 -25.39 -32.20
N LEU A 17 -90.68 -24.31 -32.60
CA LEU A 17 -90.16 -22.99 -32.65
C LEU A 17 -89.80 -22.47 -31.22
N GLN A 18 -90.67 -22.73 -30.24
CA GLN A 18 -90.35 -22.37 -28.82
C GLN A 18 -89.17 -23.18 -28.30
N ARG A 19 -88.98 -24.43 -28.62
CA ARG A 19 -87.79 -25.22 -28.24
C ARG A 19 -86.54 -24.71 -28.94
N ARG A 20 -86.60 -24.34 -30.21
CA ARG A 20 -85.48 -23.72 -30.94
C ARG A 20 -85.07 -22.36 -30.33
N LEU A 21 -86.07 -21.52 -30.11
CA LEU A 21 -85.85 -20.19 -29.45
C LEU A 21 -85.20 -20.31 -28.05
N ARG A 22 -85.72 -21.30 -27.26
CA ARG A 22 -85.09 -21.55 -25.93
C ARG A 22 -83.67 -22.02 -26.04
N ARG A 23 -83.33 -22.86 -27.01
CA ARG A 23 -81.95 -23.33 -27.29
C ARG A 23 -81.07 -22.20 -27.79
N GLU A 24 -81.50 -21.34 -28.68
CA GLU A 24 -80.77 -20.20 -29.19
C GLU A 24 -80.57 -19.15 -28.06
N THR A 25 -81.58 -18.91 -27.25
CA THR A 25 -81.46 -17.98 -26.09
C THR A 25 -80.47 -18.53 -25.06
N ALA A 26 -80.55 -19.84 -24.73
CA ALA A 26 -79.60 -20.45 -23.80
C ALA A 26 -78.15 -20.43 -24.34
N ALA A 27 -77.95 -20.76 -25.65
CA ALA A 27 -76.62 -20.70 -26.29
C ALA A 27 -76.07 -19.27 -26.34
N ARG A 28 -76.96 -18.26 -26.56
CA ARG A 28 -76.54 -16.83 -26.53
C ARG A 28 -76.14 -16.37 -25.13
N LEU A 29 -76.95 -16.72 -24.10
CA LEU A 29 -76.59 -16.39 -22.68
C LEU A 29 -75.28 -17.07 -22.23
N GLU A 30 -75.07 -18.32 -22.68
CA GLU A 30 -73.80 -19.03 -22.42
C GLU A 30 -72.61 -18.36 -23.12
N ALA A 31 -72.78 -17.96 -24.38
CA ALA A 31 -71.74 -17.25 -25.15
C ALA A 31 -71.44 -15.84 -24.52
N GLU A 32 -72.51 -15.10 -24.09
CA GLU A 32 -72.35 -13.83 -23.38
C GLU A 32 -71.65 -14.03 -22.05
N ALA A 33 -71.94 -15.06 -21.27
CA ALA A 33 -71.26 -15.39 -20.03
C ALA A 33 -69.79 -15.81 -20.22
N ILE A 34 -69.48 -16.51 -21.31
CA ILE A 34 -68.08 -16.85 -21.70
C ILE A 34 -67.34 -15.58 -22.09
N ALA A 35 -67.94 -14.72 -22.93
CA ALA A 35 -67.35 -13.45 -23.33
C ALA A 35 -67.09 -12.52 -22.16
N GLU A 36 -68.07 -12.37 -21.22
CA GLU A 36 -67.84 -11.57 -20.00
C GLU A 36 -66.73 -12.12 -19.10
N ARG A 37 -66.65 -13.44 -18.94
CA ARG A 37 -65.53 -14.06 -18.20
C ARG A 37 -64.18 -13.82 -18.91
N GLY A 38 -64.14 -14.00 -20.22
CA GLY A 38 -62.92 -13.73 -21.00
C GLY A 38 -62.48 -12.27 -20.93
N LEU A 39 -63.41 -11.32 -20.97
CA LEU A 39 -63.10 -9.89 -20.78
C LEU A 39 -62.58 -9.57 -19.37
N ARG A 40 -63.18 -10.15 -18.33
CA ARG A 40 -62.69 -10.00 -16.97
C ARG A 40 -61.27 -10.59 -16.79
N ASP A 41 -61.01 -11.78 -17.33
CA ASP A 41 -59.73 -12.42 -17.27
C ASP A 41 -58.64 -11.59 -18.00
N LEU A 42 -59.02 -11.07 -19.20
CA LEU A 42 -58.09 -10.16 -19.94
C LEU A 42 -57.80 -8.87 -19.19
N PHE A 43 -58.83 -8.26 -18.61
CA PHE A 43 -58.65 -7.05 -17.83
C PHE A 43 -57.78 -7.28 -16.59
N GLN A 44 -57.99 -8.39 -15.88
CA GLN A 44 -57.14 -8.76 -14.72
C GLN A 44 -55.70 -9.00 -15.14
N ARG A 45 -55.42 -9.75 -16.21
CA ARG A 45 -54.06 -9.97 -16.74
C ARG A 45 -53.41 -8.69 -17.19
N GLN A 46 -54.15 -7.76 -17.79
CA GLN A 46 -53.62 -6.43 -18.14
C GLN A 46 -53.21 -5.63 -16.92
N GLN A 47 -53.98 -5.67 -15.81
CA GLN A 47 -53.64 -5.03 -14.56
C GLN A 47 -52.40 -5.66 -13.92
N GLU A 48 -52.26 -6.98 -13.94
CA GLU A 48 -51.07 -7.71 -13.46
C GLU A 48 -49.82 -7.33 -14.23
N ILE A 49 -49.87 -7.28 -15.56
CA ILE A 49 -48.77 -6.86 -16.43
C ILE A 49 -48.42 -5.40 -16.15
N SER A 50 -49.39 -4.52 -16.04
CA SER A 50 -49.18 -3.12 -15.74
C SER A 50 -48.49 -2.89 -14.37
N LEU A 51 -48.83 -3.69 -13.36
CA LEU A 51 -48.16 -3.66 -12.06
C LEU A 51 -46.68 -4.05 -12.17
N LEU A 52 -46.40 -5.19 -12.83
CA LEU A 52 -45.02 -5.67 -13.02
C LEU A 52 -44.17 -4.67 -13.83
N GLU A 53 -44.75 -4.08 -14.88
CA GLU A 53 -44.09 -3.08 -15.72
C GLU A 53 -43.77 -1.80 -14.92
N ARG A 54 -44.71 -1.29 -14.16
CA ARG A 54 -44.53 -0.11 -13.29
C ARG A 54 -43.46 -0.35 -12.22
N ILE A 55 -43.47 -1.51 -11.58
CA ILE A 55 -42.42 -1.88 -10.61
C ILE A 55 -41.05 -2.00 -11.30
N ALA A 56 -40.97 -2.64 -12.47
CA ALA A 56 -39.72 -2.79 -13.20
C ALA A 56 -39.16 -1.44 -13.66
N VAL A 57 -39.98 -0.53 -14.18
CA VAL A 57 -39.55 0.82 -14.59
C VAL A 57 -39.08 1.62 -13.37
N ALA A 58 -39.92 1.72 -12.33
CA ALA A 58 -39.58 2.47 -11.12
C ALA A 58 -38.30 1.94 -10.44
N ALA A 59 -38.14 0.62 -10.37
CA ALA A 59 -36.95 0.01 -9.81
C ALA A 59 -35.67 0.22 -10.66
N ASN A 60 -35.81 0.38 -11.99
CA ASN A 60 -34.68 0.71 -12.86
C ASN A 60 -34.26 2.20 -12.77
N GLU A 61 -35.20 3.10 -12.55
CA GLU A 61 -34.99 4.55 -12.48
C GLU A 61 -34.63 5.02 -11.07
N ALA A 62 -34.89 4.21 -10.03
CA ALA A 62 -34.65 4.56 -8.64
C ALA A 62 -33.19 4.91 -8.36
N ALA A 63 -32.95 5.97 -7.60
CA ALA A 63 -31.62 6.43 -7.20
C ALA A 63 -30.97 5.47 -6.18
N SER A 64 -31.75 4.80 -5.34
CA SER A 64 -31.30 3.85 -4.32
C SER A 64 -32.18 2.60 -4.27
N VAL A 65 -31.69 1.56 -3.57
CA VAL A 65 -32.49 0.34 -3.29
C VAL A 65 -33.72 0.70 -2.48
N ASP A 66 -33.59 1.57 -1.51
CA ASP A 66 -34.71 2.02 -0.65
C ASP A 66 -35.79 2.74 -1.47
N ASP A 67 -35.42 3.56 -2.44
CA ASP A 67 -36.37 4.22 -3.35
C ASP A 67 -37.09 3.20 -4.23
N ALA A 68 -36.38 2.20 -4.75
CA ALA A 68 -36.99 1.13 -5.53
C ALA A 68 -38.01 0.35 -4.71
N MET A 69 -37.67 0.02 -3.45
CA MET A 69 -38.55 -0.68 -2.53
C MET A 69 -39.80 0.15 -2.15
N ARG A 70 -39.63 1.44 -1.89
CA ARG A 70 -40.73 2.37 -1.61
C ARG A 70 -41.70 2.45 -2.77
N HIS A 71 -41.21 2.60 -3.98
CA HIS A 71 -42.05 2.62 -5.19
C HIS A 71 -42.80 1.31 -5.40
N ALA A 72 -42.16 0.17 -5.14
CA ALA A 72 -42.81 -1.15 -5.21
C ALA A 72 -43.91 -1.30 -4.14
N LEU A 73 -43.59 -0.88 -2.92
CA LEU A 73 -44.55 -0.88 -1.82
C LEU A 73 -45.81 -0.06 -2.19
N ASP A 74 -45.61 1.17 -2.68
CA ASP A 74 -46.71 2.05 -3.13
C ASP A 74 -47.50 1.45 -4.30
N ALA A 75 -46.85 0.82 -5.25
CA ALA A 75 -47.49 0.22 -6.41
C ALA A 75 -48.37 -0.99 -6.02
N VAL A 76 -47.87 -1.85 -5.12
CA VAL A 76 -48.63 -3.00 -4.60
C VAL A 76 -49.77 -2.56 -3.73
N CYS A 77 -49.59 -1.59 -2.84
CA CYS A 77 -50.70 -1.00 -2.01
C CYS A 77 -51.84 -0.49 -2.90
N ARG A 78 -51.54 0.28 -3.93
CA ARG A 78 -52.53 0.79 -4.89
C ARG A 78 -53.23 -0.32 -5.69
N TYR A 79 -52.49 -1.35 -6.08
CA TYR A 79 -53.05 -2.49 -6.81
C TYR A 79 -53.97 -3.32 -5.96
N THR A 80 -53.62 -3.58 -4.68
CA THR A 80 -54.37 -4.43 -3.75
C THR A 80 -55.41 -3.68 -2.95
N GLY A 81 -55.42 -2.34 -2.97
CA GLY A 81 -56.24 -1.51 -2.10
C GLY A 81 -55.82 -1.59 -0.63
N SER A 82 -54.58 -1.99 -0.35
CA SER A 82 -54.08 -2.09 1.03
C SER A 82 -53.72 -0.70 1.57
N PRO A 83 -54.36 -0.25 2.68
CA PRO A 83 -54.12 1.09 3.22
C PRO A 83 -52.78 1.24 3.92
N LEU A 84 -52.07 0.14 4.18
CA LEU A 84 -50.80 0.12 4.87
C LEU A 84 -49.91 -0.98 4.29
N GLY A 85 -48.65 -0.66 4.04
CA GLY A 85 -47.58 -1.57 3.61
C GLY A 85 -46.29 -1.26 4.35
N HIS A 86 -45.43 -2.27 4.50
CA HIS A 86 -44.14 -2.14 5.23
C HIS A 86 -43.05 -3.02 4.62
N LEU A 87 -41.82 -2.53 4.68
CA LEU A 87 -40.62 -3.23 4.28
C LEU A 87 -39.81 -3.72 5.49
N LEU A 88 -39.47 -5.00 5.50
CA LEU A 88 -38.53 -5.58 6.46
C LEU A 88 -37.28 -6.07 5.68
N LEU A 89 -36.08 -5.87 6.25
CA LEU A 89 -34.81 -6.32 5.68
C LEU A 89 -34.25 -7.48 6.50
N VAL A 90 -33.62 -8.43 5.80
CA VAL A 90 -32.90 -9.51 6.47
C VAL A 90 -31.62 -8.95 7.05
N ARG A 91 -31.37 -9.21 8.34
CA ARG A 91 -30.18 -8.79 9.06
C ARG A 91 -28.96 -9.55 8.51
N GLU A 92 -27.92 -8.81 8.17
CA GLU A 92 -26.63 -9.38 7.72
C GLU A 92 -25.72 -9.70 8.91
N GLY A 93 -24.85 -10.72 8.78
CA GLY A 93 -23.81 -11.06 9.77
C GLY A 93 -24.29 -11.94 10.93
N ALA A 94 -23.87 -11.65 12.16
CA ALA A 94 -24.08 -12.48 13.36
C ALA A 94 -25.55 -12.68 13.78
N GLY A 95 -26.52 -12.12 13.06
CA GLY A 95 -27.95 -12.28 13.25
C GLY A 95 -28.67 -12.81 12.02
N ALA A 96 -27.98 -13.47 11.11
CA ALA A 96 -28.56 -14.03 9.89
C ALA A 96 -29.80 -14.90 10.21
N GLY A 97 -30.91 -14.68 9.48
CA GLY A 97 -32.18 -15.37 9.74
C GLY A 97 -33.17 -14.58 10.59
N LEU A 98 -32.90 -13.30 10.88
CA LEU A 98 -33.82 -12.37 11.49
C LEU A 98 -34.17 -11.23 10.52
N LEU A 99 -35.38 -10.69 10.67
CA LEU A 99 -35.85 -9.51 9.93
C LEU A 99 -35.87 -8.30 10.86
N ASP A 100 -35.31 -7.21 10.41
CA ASP A 100 -35.38 -5.91 11.05
C ASP A 100 -36.45 -5.06 10.36
N ALA A 101 -37.27 -4.41 11.16
CA ALA A 101 -38.21 -3.41 10.68
C ALA A 101 -37.48 -2.19 10.15
N THR A 102 -37.90 -1.69 8.99
CA THR A 102 -37.36 -0.46 8.41
C THR A 102 -38.29 0.72 8.64
N GLY A 103 -37.77 1.95 8.45
CA GLY A 103 -38.63 3.15 8.43
C GLY A 103 -39.41 3.33 7.11
N VAL A 104 -39.43 2.33 6.22
CA VAL A 104 -40.08 2.42 4.91
C VAL A 104 -41.51 1.86 5.00
N TRP A 105 -42.44 2.77 5.03
CA TRP A 105 -43.87 2.48 5.13
C TRP A 105 -44.63 3.16 3.99
N HIS A 106 -45.70 2.51 3.52
CA HIS A 106 -46.81 3.12 2.80
C HIS A 106 -47.98 3.28 3.78
N ASP A 107 -48.47 4.50 4.01
CA ASP A 107 -49.57 4.76 4.92
C ASP A 107 -50.44 5.91 4.38
N GLU A 108 -51.70 5.61 4.02
CA GLU A 108 -52.66 6.58 3.51
C GLU A 108 -53.50 7.23 4.62
N SER A 109 -53.22 6.93 5.90
CA SER A 109 -54.17 7.21 6.99
C SER A 109 -53.88 8.43 7.85
N ASN A 110 -52.84 9.22 7.56
CA ASN A 110 -52.42 10.38 8.36
C ASN A 110 -52.22 10.06 9.87
N GLY A 111 -51.51 8.96 10.19
CA GLY A 111 -51.15 8.62 11.59
C GLY A 111 -52.06 7.64 12.31
N ARG A 112 -53.14 7.14 11.68
CA ARG A 112 -54.03 6.15 12.30
C ARG A 112 -53.31 4.87 12.72
N TYR A 113 -52.21 4.51 12.03
CA TYR A 113 -51.48 3.26 12.23
C TYR A 113 -50.18 3.43 12.99
N ASP A 114 -49.90 4.59 13.61
CA ASP A 114 -48.66 4.88 14.33
C ASP A 114 -48.37 3.88 15.45
N ALA A 115 -49.40 3.44 16.18
CA ALA A 115 -49.28 2.43 17.24
C ALA A 115 -48.79 1.07 16.67
N LEU A 116 -49.27 0.68 15.47
CA LEU A 116 -48.84 -0.54 14.80
C LEU A 116 -47.40 -0.43 14.27
N ARG A 117 -47.01 0.74 13.78
CA ARG A 117 -45.64 1.02 13.34
C ARG A 117 -44.67 0.89 14.51
N ALA A 118 -44.95 1.58 15.63
CA ALA A 118 -44.11 1.53 16.83
C ALA A 118 -44.00 0.10 17.41
N LEU A 119 -45.11 -0.65 17.44
CA LEU A 119 -45.07 -2.05 17.85
C LEU A 119 -44.22 -2.91 16.89
N THR A 120 -44.38 -2.72 15.57
CA THR A 120 -43.62 -3.47 14.55
C THR A 120 -42.12 -3.21 14.68
N GLU A 121 -41.70 -1.96 14.88
CA GLU A 121 -40.30 -1.57 15.07
C GLU A 121 -39.66 -2.14 16.35
N SER A 122 -40.50 -2.49 17.36
CA SER A 122 -40.04 -3.12 18.60
C SER A 122 -39.84 -4.64 18.48
N ILE A 123 -40.33 -5.27 17.42
CA ILE A 123 -40.34 -6.73 17.23
C ILE A 123 -39.22 -7.12 16.27
N CYS A 124 -38.40 -8.08 16.69
CA CYS A 124 -37.46 -8.77 15.81
C CYS A 124 -38.13 -10.05 15.28
N PHE A 125 -38.35 -10.13 13.95
CA PHE A 125 -39.06 -11.25 13.34
C PHE A 125 -38.09 -12.37 12.96
N GLY A 126 -38.12 -13.49 13.69
CA GLY A 126 -37.45 -14.75 13.33
C GLY A 126 -38.36 -15.67 12.50
N GLY A 127 -37.87 -16.80 12.07
CA GLY A 127 -38.56 -17.73 11.19
C GLY A 127 -39.91 -18.28 11.67
N ASP A 128 -40.26 -18.11 12.93
CA ASP A 128 -41.53 -18.56 13.55
C ASP A 128 -42.39 -17.43 14.08
N ILE A 129 -41.97 -16.20 14.01
CA ILE A 129 -42.67 -15.04 14.58
C ILE A 129 -43.43 -14.29 13.49
N GLY A 130 -44.74 -14.35 13.55
CA GLY A 130 -45.65 -13.61 12.68
C GLY A 130 -45.60 -14.07 11.20
N LEU A 131 -46.32 -13.32 10.34
CA LEU A 131 -46.36 -13.58 8.92
C LEU A 131 -44.98 -13.35 8.22
N PRO A 132 -44.26 -12.26 8.56
CA PRO A 132 -42.93 -12.03 7.97
C PRO A 132 -41.94 -13.17 8.26
N GLY A 133 -41.91 -13.70 9.48
CA GLY A 133 -41.06 -14.82 9.83
C GLY A 133 -41.39 -16.11 9.07
N LYS A 134 -42.69 -16.39 8.85
CA LYS A 134 -43.09 -17.53 8.01
C LYS A 134 -42.63 -17.38 6.57
N VAL A 135 -42.76 -16.18 5.99
CA VAL A 135 -42.30 -15.85 4.63
C VAL A 135 -40.78 -15.97 4.54
N LEU A 136 -40.05 -15.49 5.51
CA LEU A 136 -38.59 -15.62 5.58
C LEU A 136 -38.17 -17.10 5.52
N ARG A 137 -38.78 -17.98 6.29
CA ARG A 137 -38.46 -19.39 6.37
C ARG A 137 -38.86 -20.17 5.11
N SER A 138 -40.07 -19.90 4.59
CA SER A 138 -40.61 -20.65 3.44
C SER A 138 -40.10 -20.15 2.09
N ALA A 139 -39.60 -18.91 2.01
CA ALA A 139 -39.31 -18.16 0.79
C ALA A 139 -40.54 -18.10 -0.18
N LEU A 140 -41.76 -18.21 0.35
CA LEU A 140 -43.00 -18.19 -0.42
C LEU A 140 -43.93 -17.10 0.13
N PRO A 141 -44.75 -16.47 -0.73
CA PRO A 141 -45.81 -15.57 -0.28
C PRO A 141 -46.77 -16.27 0.67
N ALA A 142 -47.21 -15.56 1.71
CA ALA A 142 -48.14 -16.09 2.69
C ALA A 142 -49.21 -15.07 3.06
N TRP A 143 -50.31 -15.58 3.61
CA TRP A 143 -51.48 -14.82 3.97
C TRP A 143 -51.98 -15.19 5.36
N ALA A 144 -52.54 -14.25 6.10
CA ALA A 144 -53.16 -14.48 7.40
C ALA A 144 -54.36 -13.56 7.60
N ASN A 145 -55.45 -14.12 8.20
CA ASN A 145 -56.66 -13.39 8.56
C ASN A 145 -56.70 -13.10 10.07
N ALA A 146 -57.37 -12.04 10.46
CA ALA A 146 -57.49 -11.58 11.86
C ALA A 146 -58.19 -12.57 12.81
N GLY A 147 -58.77 -13.65 12.32
CA GLY A 147 -59.40 -14.72 13.08
C GLY A 147 -58.63 -16.03 13.13
N ALA A 148 -57.36 -16.05 12.76
CA ALA A 148 -56.53 -17.26 12.72
C ALA A 148 -56.38 -17.88 14.12
N PRO A 149 -56.44 -19.23 14.27
CA PRO A 149 -56.53 -19.92 15.57
C PRO A 149 -55.25 -19.83 16.44
N ASN A 150 -54.16 -19.30 15.97
CA ASN A 150 -52.88 -19.22 16.69
C ASN A 150 -52.44 -17.79 16.95
N ALA A 151 -53.18 -17.05 17.78
CA ALA A 151 -52.85 -15.65 18.11
C ALA A 151 -51.46 -15.47 18.76
N ALA A 152 -50.91 -16.51 19.39
CA ALA A 152 -49.56 -16.47 19.98
C ALA A 152 -48.44 -16.34 18.95
N ASP A 153 -48.63 -16.86 17.71
CA ASP A 153 -47.68 -16.77 16.63
C ASP A 153 -47.68 -15.39 15.94
N TYR A 154 -48.69 -14.55 16.24
CA TYR A 154 -48.93 -13.26 15.61
C TYR A 154 -49.00 -12.13 16.62
N PRO A 155 -47.92 -11.64 17.21
CA PRO A 155 -47.92 -10.69 18.31
C PRO A 155 -48.65 -9.37 18.00
N ARG A 156 -48.83 -9.00 16.73
CA ARG A 156 -49.49 -7.78 16.29
C ARG A 156 -51.01 -7.96 16.07
N MET A 157 -51.54 -9.19 16.09
CA MET A 157 -52.93 -9.51 15.74
C MET A 157 -53.98 -8.75 16.59
N PRO A 158 -53.82 -8.65 17.93
CA PRO A 158 -54.80 -7.91 18.74
C PRO A 158 -54.93 -6.43 18.32
N LEU A 159 -53.81 -5.81 18.01
CA LEU A 159 -53.75 -4.41 17.58
C LEU A 159 -54.33 -4.22 16.17
N LEU A 160 -54.07 -5.17 15.24
CA LEU A 160 -54.65 -5.16 13.90
C LEU A 160 -56.20 -5.14 13.95
N VAL A 161 -56.80 -6.01 14.77
CA VAL A 161 -58.27 -6.06 14.97
C VAL A 161 -58.80 -4.73 15.49
N GLN A 162 -58.13 -4.14 16.50
CA GLN A 162 -58.52 -2.83 17.06
C GLN A 162 -58.47 -1.70 16.02
N LEU A 163 -57.54 -1.76 15.10
CA LEU A 163 -57.34 -0.77 14.03
C LEU A 163 -58.28 -1.01 12.82
N GLY A 164 -59.07 -2.09 12.85
CA GLY A 164 -59.98 -2.47 11.78
C GLY A 164 -59.27 -3.05 10.55
N LEU A 165 -58.13 -3.67 10.75
CA LEU A 165 -57.40 -4.44 9.73
C LEU A 165 -57.78 -5.91 9.89
N SER A 166 -58.34 -6.51 8.82
CA SER A 166 -58.96 -7.84 8.87
C SER A 166 -58.10 -8.93 8.27
N SER A 167 -57.15 -8.57 7.40
CA SER A 167 -56.20 -9.52 6.80
C SER A 167 -54.83 -8.88 6.55
N MET A 168 -53.82 -9.73 6.42
CA MET A 168 -52.48 -9.34 6.02
C MET A 168 -51.93 -10.35 5.03
N PHE A 169 -51.10 -9.89 4.09
CA PHE A 169 -50.28 -10.75 3.25
C PHE A 169 -48.85 -10.26 3.21
N ALA A 170 -47.93 -11.16 2.93
CA ALA A 170 -46.54 -10.83 2.79
C ALA A 170 -45.86 -11.72 1.74
N PHE A 171 -44.84 -11.19 1.09
CA PHE A 171 -44.06 -11.95 0.12
C PHE A 171 -42.56 -11.63 0.24
N PRO A 172 -41.67 -12.60 -0.12
CA PRO A 172 -40.27 -12.42 -0.04
C PRO A 172 -39.72 -11.70 -1.28
N VAL A 173 -38.66 -10.91 -1.09
CA VAL A 173 -37.75 -10.48 -2.16
C VAL A 173 -36.59 -11.43 -2.16
N VAL A 174 -36.37 -12.14 -3.28
CA VAL A 174 -35.39 -13.22 -3.37
C VAL A 174 -34.30 -12.92 -4.38
N ILE A 175 -33.04 -13.22 -3.99
CA ILE A 175 -31.86 -13.25 -4.89
C ILE A 175 -31.38 -14.70 -4.96
N GLY A 176 -31.53 -15.32 -6.12
CA GLY A 176 -31.29 -16.76 -6.24
C GLY A 176 -32.27 -17.58 -5.37
N GLN A 177 -31.77 -18.16 -4.27
CA GLN A 177 -32.57 -18.89 -3.29
C GLN A 177 -32.62 -18.20 -1.92
N GLU A 178 -32.00 -17.05 -1.78
CA GLU A 178 -31.90 -16.33 -0.53
C GLU A 178 -32.94 -15.21 -0.44
N VAL A 179 -33.65 -15.13 0.69
CA VAL A 179 -34.55 -14.01 1.00
C VAL A 179 -33.72 -12.86 1.53
N VAL A 180 -33.82 -11.70 0.91
CA VAL A 180 -33.09 -10.46 1.29
C VAL A 180 -34.00 -9.43 1.94
N ALA A 181 -35.30 -9.50 1.67
CA ALA A 181 -36.30 -8.63 2.26
C ALA A 181 -37.68 -9.31 2.26
N VAL A 182 -38.59 -8.80 3.07
CA VAL A 182 -40.00 -9.18 3.08
C VAL A 182 -40.84 -7.92 3.00
N LEU A 183 -41.80 -7.88 2.06
CA LEU A 183 -42.81 -6.85 2.03
C LEU A 183 -44.11 -7.41 2.62
N GLU A 184 -44.70 -6.67 3.54
CA GLU A 184 -45.97 -7.01 4.17
C GLU A 184 -47.03 -5.92 3.94
N PHE A 185 -48.26 -6.33 3.81
CA PHE A 185 -49.42 -5.47 3.49
C PHE A 185 -50.61 -5.83 4.36
N PHE A 186 -51.38 -4.83 4.69
CA PHE A 186 -52.55 -4.96 5.60
C PHE A 186 -53.81 -4.49 4.90
N SER A 187 -54.91 -5.24 5.03
CA SER A 187 -56.19 -4.93 4.40
C SER A 187 -57.31 -4.87 5.43
N ARG A 188 -58.31 -4.02 5.14
CA ARG A 188 -59.53 -3.90 5.94
C ARG A 188 -60.57 -4.99 5.61
N GLU A 189 -60.40 -5.63 4.46
CA GLU A 189 -61.33 -6.66 3.97
C GLU A 189 -60.80 -8.05 4.34
N LEU A 190 -61.76 -8.94 4.70
CA LEU A 190 -61.47 -10.37 4.82
C LEU A 190 -61.41 -10.94 3.41
N GLN A 191 -60.20 -11.14 2.91
CA GLN A 191 -59.96 -11.72 1.60
C GLN A 191 -59.47 -13.14 1.76
N ALA A 192 -59.94 -14.07 0.91
CA ALA A 192 -59.33 -15.39 0.75
C ALA A 192 -58.12 -15.25 -0.20
N PRO A 193 -56.99 -15.92 0.07
CA PRO A 193 -55.84 -15.86 -0.81
C PRO A 193 -56.19 -16.50 -2.17
N GLU A 194 -56.15 -15.71 -3.23
CA GLU A 194 -56.24 -16.22 -4.59
C GLU A 194 -54.86 -16.67 -5.04
N GLU A 195 -54.77 -17.85 -5.62
CA GLU A 195 -53.51 -18.44 -6.10
C GLU A 195 -52.82 -17.57 -7.19
N SER A 196 -53.62 -16.85 -7.98
CA SER A 196 -53.19 -15.88 -8.97
C SER A 196 -52.39 -14.72 -8.29
N MET A 197 -52.96 -14.17 -7.19
CA MET A 197 -52.31 -13.08 -6.42
C MET A 197 -51.00 -13.55 -5.80
N LEU A 198 -50.96 -14.73 -5.19
CA LEU A 198 -49.71 -15.26 -4.60
C LEU A 198 -48.63 -15.43 -5.64
N ARG A 199 -48.97 -15.93 -6.84
CA ARG A 199 -48.05 -16.06 -7.97
C ARG A 199 -47.54 -14.69 -8.45
N LEU A 200 -48.43 -13.71 -8.57
CA LEU A 200 -48.07 -12.33 -8.94
C LEU A 200 -47.11 -11.71 -7.92
N MET A 201 -47.38 -11.86 -6.64
CA MET A 201 -46.52 -11.32 -5.56
C MET A 201 -45.15 -12.02 -5.54
N ALA A 202 -45.06 -13.34 -5.83
CA ALA A 202 -43.82 -14.04 -5.99
C ALA A 202 -42.99 -13.51 -7.19
N GLN A 203 -43.67 -13.17 -8.29
CA GLN A 203 -43.01 -12.55 -9.46
C GLN A 203 -42.50 -11.14 -9.13
N VAL A 204 -43.28 -10.32 -8.43
CA VAL A 204 -42.87 -9.01 -7.94
C VAL A 204 -41.62 -9.13 -7.06
N GLY A 205 -41.62 -10.04 -6.08
CA GLY A 205 -40.47 -10.29 -5.22
C GLY A 205 -39.21 -10.71 -5.96
N THR A 206 -39.38 -11.56 -6.98
CA THR A 206 -38.26 -12.00 -7.85
C THR A 206 -37.71 -10.84 -8.70
N GLN A 207 -38.57 -9.98 -9.24
CA GLN A 207 -38.12 -8.82 -10.03
C GLN A 207 -37.36 -7.81 -9.15
N LEU A 208 -37.85 -7.52 -7.95
CA LEU A 208 -37.15 -6.67 -7.00
C LEU A 208 -35.78 -7.25 -6.59
N GLY A 209 -35.72 -8.56 -6.37
CA GLY A 209 -34.46 -9.26 -6.08
C GLY A 209 -33.40 -9.06 -7.18
N ARG A 210 -33.80 -9.18 -8.46
CA ARG A 210 -32.90 -8.94 -9.60
C ARG A 210 -32.37 -7.50 -9.65
N VAL A 211 -33.20 -6.53 -9.29
CA VAL A 211 -32.75 -5.11 -9.23
C VAL A 211 -31.73 -4.90 -8.12
N ILE A 212 -31.97 -5.46 -6.93
CA ILE A 212 -31.02 -5.39 -5.81
C ILE A 212 -29.70 -6.08 -6.19
N GLU A 213 -29.78 -7.29 -6.75
CA GLU A 213 -28.60 -8.05 -7.19
C GLU A 213 -27.76 -7.26 -8.19
N ARG A 214 -28.40 -6.68 -9.20
CA ARG A 214 -27.71 -5.86 -10.20
C ARG A 214 -27.04 -4.65 -9.55
N ARG A 215 -27.72 -3.95 -8.65
CA ARG A 215 -27.22 -2.78 -7.95
C ARG A 215 -26.01 -3.14 -7.05
N ARG A 216 -26.12 -4.19 -6.25
CA ARG A 216 -25.03 -4.71 -5.42
C ARG A 216 -23.82 -5.14 -6.27
N ALA A 217 -24.06 -5.79 -7.42
CA ALA A 217 -22.99 -6.15 -8.35
C ALA A 217 -22.30 -4.91 -8.93
N GLN A 218 -23.06 -3.89 -9.32
CA GLN A 218 -22.53 -2.64 -9.83
C GLN A 218 -21.70 -1.89 -8.76
N GLU A 219 -22.19 -1.83 -7.52
CA GLU A 219 -21.47 -1.22 -6.39
C GLU A 219 -20.17 -1.97 -6.09
N ARG A 220 -20.19 -3.32 -6.10
CA ARG A 220 -18.97 -4.14 -5.96
C ARG A 220 -17.97 -3.88 -7.08
N LEU A 221 -18.42 -3.87 -8.33
CA LEU A 221 -17.56 -3.57 -9.48
C LEU A 221 -16.92 -2.18 -9.39
N LEU A 222 -17.66 -1.17 -8.94
CA LEU A 222 -17.12 0.17 -8.71
C LEU A 222 -16.13 0.19 -7.56
N HIS A 223 -16.43 -0.52 -6.47
CA HIS A 223 -15.50 -0.67 -5.35
C HIS A 223 -14.20 -1.34 -5.78
N ASP A 224 -14.30 -2.50 -6.45
CA ASP A 224 -13.14 -3.26 -6.93
C ASP A 224 -12.32 -2.48 -7.96
N ALA A 225 -12.97 -1.66 -8.80
CA ALA A 225 -12.28 -0.81 -9.76
C ALA A 225 -11.50 0.35 -9.13
N LEU A 226 -11.82 0.75 -7.88
CA LEU A 226 -11.25 1.90 -7.19
C LEU A 226 -10.45 1.55 -5.93
N HIS A 227 -10.48 0.29 -5.48
CA HIS A 227 -9.78 -0.16 -4.27
C HIS A 227 -8.79 -1.30 -4.58
N ASP A 228 -7.78 -1.41 -3.74
CA ASP A 228 -6.81 -2.50 -3.77
C ASP A 228 -7.40 -3.76 -3.12
N PRO A 229 -7.42 -4.93 -3.79
CA PRO A 229 -8.09 -6.11 -3.30
C PRO A 229 -7.47 -6.71 -2.03
N LEU A 230 -6.16 -6.49 -1.79
CA LEU A 230 -5.46 -7.01 -0.62
C LEU A 230 -5.70 -6.17 0.63
N THR A 231 -5.60 -4.85 0.49
CA THR A 231 -5.64 -3.91 1.63
C THR A 231 -6.98 -3.22 1.82
N GLN A 232 -7.85 -3.26 0.81
CA GLN A 232 -9.11 -2.51 0.73
C GLN A 232 -8.94 -0.98 0.81
N LEU A 233 -7.72 -0.48 0.67
CA LEU A 233 -7.43 0.94 0.50
C LEU A 233 -7.77 1.41 -0.91
N GLY A 234 -7.86 2.71 -1.12
CA GLY A 234 -7.93 3.26 -2.47
C GLY A 234 -6.78 2.77 -3.34
N ASN A 235 -7.06 2.43 -4.60
CA ASN A 235 -6.02 2.08 -5.56
C ASN A 235 -5.45 3.34 -6.24
N ARG A 236 -4.48 3.16 -7.15
CA ARG A 236 -3.85 4.24 -7.92
C ARG A 236 -4.86 5.13 -8.62
N LYS A 237 -5.94 4.55 -9.18
CA LYS A 237 -6.95 5.31 -9.92
C LYS A 237 -7.73 6.25 -9.00
N LEU A 238 -8.19 5.75 -7.85
CA LEU A 238 -8.88 6.56 -6.85
C LEU A 238 -7.98 7.67 -6.31
N PHE A 239 -6.70 7.34 -6.02
CA PHE A 239 -5.74 8.32 -5.54
C PHE A 239 -5.54 9.48 -6.52
N LEU A 240 -5.30 9.18 -7.80
CA LEU A 240 -5.10 10.22 -8.84
C LEU A 240 -6.34 11.07 -9.06
N ASP A 241 -7.53 10.48 -9.04
CA ASP A 241 -8.80 11.20 -9.12
C ASP A 241 -8.93 12.21 -7.95
N ARG A 242 -8.69 11.77 -6.73
CA ARG A 242 -8.74 12.63 -5.55
C ARG A 242 -7.65 13.70 -5.56
N LEU A 243 -6.43 13.37 -5.95
CA LEU A 243 -5.34 14.31 -6.07
C LEU A 243 -5.67 15.41 -7.09
N GLN A 244 -6.31 15.06 -8.22
CA GLN A 244 -6.79 16.01 -9.21
C GLN A 244 -7.82 17.00 -8.61
N HIS A 245 -8.76 16.50 -7.82
CA HIS A 245 -9.74 17.36 -7.14
C HIS A 245 -9.06 18.34 -6.16
N PHE A 246 -8.07 17.90 -5.40
CA PHE A 246 -7.33 18.75 -4.47
C PHE A 246 -6.49 19.78 -5.19
N LEU A 247 -5.87 19.40 -6.32
CA LEU A 247 -5.11 20.32 -7.14
C LEU A 247 -6.00 21.44 -7.76
N VAL A 248 -7.15 21.07 -8.30
CA VAL A 248 -8.12 22.05 -8.80
C VAL A 248 -8.61 22.99 -7.69
N ARG A 249 -8.83 22.45 -6.49
CA ARG A 249 -9.25 23.23 -5.32
C ARG A 249 -8.16 24.23 -4.90
N SER A 250 -6.89 23.82 -4.86
CA SER A 250 -5.77 24.68 -4.48
C SER A 250 -5.52 25.82 -5.49
N GLN A 251 -5.81 25.60 -6.78
CA GLN A 251 -5.75 26.63 -7.81
C GLN A 251 -6.85 27.68 -7.67
N ARG A 252 -8.00 27.31 -7.10
CA ARG A 252 -9.14 28.22 -6.90
C ARG A 252 -9.09 28.96 -5.57
N LEU A 253 -8.47 28.40 -4.55
CA LEU A 253 -8.43 28.91 -3.18
C LEU A 253 -6.95 29.11 -2.78
N PRO A 254 -6.40 30.33 -2.82
CA PRO A 254 -4.97 30.60 -2.56
C PRO A 254 -4.47 30.15 -1.19
N ASP A 255 -5.34 30.18 -0.18
CA ASP A 255 -5.00 29.78 1.20
C ASP A 255 -5.15 28.28 1.45
N TYR A 256 -5.72 27.52 0.49
CA TYR A 256 -5.89 26.10 0.60
C TYR A 256 -4.62 25.37 0.16
N GLN A 257 -4.02 24.64 1.09
CA GLN A 257 -2.86 23.79 0.83
C GLN A 257 -3.14 22.35 1.20
N PHE A 258 -2.47 21.46 0.51
CA PHE A 258 -2.50 20.02 0.75
C PHE A 258 -1.10 19.42 0.54
N ALA A 259 -0.89 18.20 0.99
CA ALA A 259 0.37 17.49 0.80
C ALA A 259 0.15 16.06 0.31
N VAL A 260 1.10 15.57 -0.48
CA VAL A 260 1.22 14.17 -0.89
C VAL A 260 2.42 13.58 -0.13
N LEU A 261 2.20 12.44 0.54
CA LEU A 261 3.26 11.60 1.08
C LEU A 261 3.33 10.33 0.24
N PHE A 262 4.51 10.01 -0.25
CA PHE A 262 4.83 8.75 -0.91
C PHE A 262 5.60 7.88 0.07
N VAL A 263 5.12 6.68 0.36
CA VAL A 263 5.65 5.76 1.39
C VAL A 263 6.02 4.44 0.74
N ASP A 264 7.22 3.97 0.99
CA ASP A 264 7.70 2.68 0.50
C ASP A 264 8.34 1.89 1.65
N LEU A 265 8.08 0.59 1.71
CA LEU A 265 8.59 -0.28 2.76
C LEU A 265 10.03 -0.71 2.46
N ASP A 266 10.94 -0.37 3.35
CA ASP A 266 12.36 -0.67 3.18
C ASP A 266 12.62 -2.19 3.18
N ARG A 267 13.38 -2.66 2.19
CA ARG A 267 13.80 -4.07 2.06
C ARG A 267 12.64 -5.08 2.02
N PHE A 268 11.46 -4.69 1.60
CA PHE A 268 10.28 -5.57 1.52
C PHE A 268 10.54 -6.82 0.67
N LYS A 269 11.31 -6.70 -0.41
CA LYS A 269 11.72 -7.84 -1.22
C LYS A 269 12.43 -8.93 -0.41
N ALA A 270 13.31 -8.55 0.54
CA ALA A 270 14.02 -9.52 1.38
C ALA A 270 13.05 -10.31 2.29
N ILE A 271 11.94 -9.71 2.70
CA ILE A 271 10.89 -10.40 3.46
C ILE A 271 10.19 -11.46 2.59
N ASN A 272 9.84 -11.08 1.35
CA ASN A 272 9.25 -12.03 0.40
C ASN A 272 10.20 -13.19 0.07
N ASP A 273 11.47 -12.88 -0.17
CA ASP A 273 12.49 -13.87 -0.51
C ASP A 273 12.80 -14.81 0.68
N GLY A 274 12.77 -14.29 1.92
CA GLY A 274 13.08 -15.05 3.13
C GLY A 274 11.89 -15.80 3.77
N LEU A 275 10.70 -15.20 3.79
CA LEU A 275 9.51 -15.72 4.50
C LEU A 275 8.35 -16.08 3.57
N GLY A 276 8.49 -15.83 2.26
CA GLY A 276 7.47 -16.10 1.25
C GLY A 276 6.42 -14.99 1.11
N HIS A 277 5.72 -14.98 -0.04
CA HIS A 277 4.74 -13.96 -0.40
C HIS A 277 3.58 -13.80 0.58
N GLN A 278 3.14 -14.91 1.23
CA GLN A 278 2.06 -14.83 2.22
C GLN A 278 2.46 -13.99 3.45
N ALA A 279 3.72 -14.07 3.87
CA ALA A 279 4.24 -13.23 4.95
C ALA A 279 4.30 -11.75 4.51
N GLY A 280 4.75 -11.50 3.28
CA GLY A 280 4.73 -10.17 2.69
C GLY A 280 3.32 -9.57 2.63
N ASP A 281 2.31 -10.34 2.21
CA ASP A 281 0.91 -9.90 2.18
C ASP A 281 0.41 -9.51 3.59
N GLN A 282 0.77 -10.26 4.62
CA GLN A 282 0.42 -9.90 6.02
C GLN A 282 1.08 -8.60 6.47
N VAL A 283 2.34 -8.36 6.07
CA VAL A 283 3.04 -7.09 6.33
C VAL A 283 2.33 -5.95 5.62
N ILE A 284 1.97 -6.10 4.35
CA ILE A 284 1.23 -5.10 3.57
C ILE A 284 -0.11 -4.74 4.22
N VAL A 285 -0.91 -5.76 4.60
CA VAL A 285 -2.20 -5.55 5.28
C VAL A 285 -2.01 -4.89 6.65
N GLY A 286 -0.99 -5.32 7.40
CA GLY A 286 -0.64 -4.71 8.68
C GLY A 286 -0.22 -3.24 8.54
N THR A 287 0.58 -2.92 7.52
CA THR A 287 0.98 -1.55 7.15
C THR A 287 -0.24 -0.70 6.83
N ALA A 288 -1.13 -1.17 5.96
CA ALA A 288 -2.37 -0.46 5.58
C ALA A 288 -3.21 -0.09 6.82
N ARG A 289 -3.34 -1.02 7.77
CA ARG A 289 -4.06 -0.78 9.04
C ARG A 289 -3.38 0.27 9.92
N ARG A 290 -2.04 0.21 10.05
CA ARG A 290 -1.27 1.18 10.86
C ARG A 290 -1.34 2.58 10.26
N LEU A 291 -1.15 2.71 8.94
CA LEU A 291 -1.26 4.00 8.23
C LEU A 291 -2.66 4.61 8.42
N SER A 292 -3.72 3.81 8.23
CA SER A 292 -5.10 4.27 8.41
C SER A 292 -5.42 4.66 9.86
N ALA A 293 -4.90 3.93 10.85
CA ALA A 293 -5.11 4.24 12.26
C ALA A 293 -4.43 5.55 12.67
N CYS A 294 -3.21 5.79 12.19
CA CYS A 294 -2.48 7.03 12.45
C CYS A 294 -3.21 8.28 11.94
N LEU A 295 -3.91 8.18 10.81
CA LEU A 295 -4.61 9.33 10.23
C LEU A 295 -5.94 9.63 10.95
N ARG A 296 -6.71 8.60 11.34
CA ARG A 296 -7.97 8.77 12.09
C ARG A 296 -7.76 9.46 13.45
N GLN A 297 -6.65 9.23 14.11
CA GLN A 297 -6.31 9.92 15.36
C GLN A 297 -6.10 11.44 15.18
N ASN A 298 -5.62 11.88 14.00
CA ASN A 298 -5.48 13.29 13.68
C ASN A 298 -6.82 14.01 13.54
N ASP A 299 -7.83 13.36 12.99
CA ASP A 299 -9.16 13.93 12.86
C ASP A 299 -9.80 14.26 14.22
N LEU A 300 -9.51 13.46 15.25
CA LEU A 300 -9.99 13.71 16.62
C LEU A 300 -9.28 14.90 17.26
N VAL A 301 -7.95 15.02 17.08
CA VAL A 301 -7.15 16.13 17.66
C VAL A 301 -7.38 17.44 16.91
N ALA A 302 -7.62 17.39 15.59
CA ALA A 302 -7.97 18.57 14.80
C ALA A 302 -9.38 19.09 15.09
N ARG A 303 -10.32 18.21 15.47
CA ARG A 303 -11.68 18.61 15.91
C ARG A 303 -11.68 19.38 17.22
N ASP A 304 -10.80 19.08 18.16
CA ASP A 304 -10.68 19.80 19.43
C ASP A 304 -10.02 21.18 19.27
N ALA A 305 -9.24 21.40 18.21
CA ALA A 305 -8.54 22.65 17.95
C ALA A 305 -9.25 23.58 16.94
N ALA A 306 -10.13 23.05 16.10
CA ALA A 306 -10.93 23.78 15.11
C ALA A 306 -12.37 23.86 15.59
N GLY A 307 -12.88 25.10 15.84
CA GLY A 307 -14.27 25.33 16.24
C GLY A 307 -15.29 24.69 15.30
N PRO A 308 -16.62 24.68 15.66
CA PRO A 308 -17.67 23.96 14.96
C PRO A 308 -17.94 24.53 13.56
N GLY A 309 -17.19 24.08 12.56
CA GLY A 309 -17.27 24.54 11.17
C GLY A 309 -16.29 23.84 10.21
N HIS A 310 -15.36 23.05 10.70
CA HIS A 310 -14.35 22.33 9.90
C HIS A 310 -14.53 20.81 10.01
N ALA A 311 -15.74 20.34 9.72
CA ALA A 311 -16.00 18.92 9.54
C ALA A 311 -15.67 18.57 8.08
N ASP A 312 -14.64 17.76 7.85
CA ASP A 312 -14.26 16.98 6.69
C ASP A 312 -12.80 17.20 6.22
N ALA A 313 -11.83 17.01 7.13
CA ALA A 313 -10.46 16.72 6.71
C ALA A 313 -10.42 15.26 6.20
N ASN A 314 -10.62 15.06 4.91
CA ASN A 314 -10.60 13.76 4.26
C ASN A 314 -9.16 13.37 3.91
N HIS A 315 -8.42 12.83 4.88
CA HIS A 315 -7.14 12.19 4.58
C HIS A 315 -7.37 10.86 3.86
N ILE A 316 -6.66 10.64 2.78
CA ILE A 316 -6.84 9.45 1.95
C ILE A 316 -5.54 8.64 1.96
N VAL A 317 -5.64 7.38 2.36
CA VAL A 317 -4.58 6.38 2.22
C VAL A 317 -4.87 5.52 1.01
N SER A 318 -3.88 5.32 0.16
CA SER A 318 -4.00 4.47 -1.01
C SER A 318 -2.77 3.59 -1.17
N ARG A 319 -2.93 2.45 -1.85
CA ARG A 319 -1.83 1.59 -2.26
C ARG A 319 -1.70 1.67 -3.78
N LEU A 320 -0.50 2.01 -4.27
CA LEU A 320 -0.26 2.12 -5.71
C LEU A 320 0.09 0.78 -6.35
N GLY A 321 0.69 -0.11 -5.59
CA GLY A 321 1.11 -1.46 -5.98
C GLY A 321 2.32 -1.92 -5.17
N GLY A 322 2.59 -3.23 -5.10
CA GLY A 322 3.74 -3.75 -4.35
C GLY A 322 3.75 -3.28 -2.89
N ASP A 323 4.83 -2.64 -2.49
CA ASP A 323 5.12 -2.06 -1.18
C ASP A 323 4.93 -0.52 -1.11
N GLU A 324 4.35 0.07 -2.17
CA GLU A 324 4.15 1.51 -2.30
C GLU A 324 2.77 1.95 -1.80
N PHE A 325 2.76 2.91 -0.88
CA PHE A 325 1.56 3.57 -0.37
C PHE A 325 1.64 5.07 -0.61
N THR A 326 0.48 5.70 -0.74
CA THR A 326 0.37 7.15 -0.84
C THR A 326 -0.65 7.68 0.15
N ILE A 327 -0.39 8.86 0.66
CA ILE A 327 -1.27 9.56 1.58
C ILE A 327 -1.49 10.97 1.06
N LEU A 328 -2.75 11.36 1.00
CA LEU A 328 -3.17 12.71 0.64
C LEU A 328 -3.68 13.40 1.90
N LEU A 329 -3.00 14.46 2.30
CA LEU A 329 -3.33 15.26 3.49
C LEU A 329 -4.07 16.51 3.07
N ASP A 330 -5.32 16.64 3.47
CA ASP A 330 -6.17 17.80 3.23
C ASP A 330 -5.86 18.94 4.21
N ASN A 331 -6.07 20.18 3.77
CA ASN A 331 -6.02 21.39 4.59
C ASN A 331 -4.75 21.53 5.44
N VAL A 332 -3.61 21.49 4.77
CA VAL A 332 -2.28 21.65 5.41
C VAL A 332 -2.03 23.12 5.70
N THR A 333 -1.95 23.48 6.97
CA THR A 333 -1.76 24.90 7.40
C THR A 333 -0.29 25.33 7.47
N SER A 334 0.65 24.36 7.49
CA SER A 334 2.10 24.64 7.51
C SER A 334 2.88 23.43 7.03
N ALA A 335 4.12 23.64 6.56
CA ALA A 335 5.04 22.58 6.20
C ALA A 335 5.36 21.61 7.37
N ALA A 336 5.19 22.05 8.61
CA ALA A 336 5.38 21.18 9.78
C ALA A 336 4.30 20.12 9.96
N THR A 337 3.10 20.33 9.38
CA THR A 337 1.99 19.37 9.51
C THR A 337 2.29 18.03 8.83
N PRO A 338 2.67 17.96 7.54
CA PRO A 338 3.01 16.68 6.90
C PRO A 338 4.28 16.04 7.49
N ILE A 339 5.22 16.84 8.00
CA ILE A 339 6.41 16.32 8.70
C ILE A 339 6.01 15.54 9.94
N ARG A 340 5.19 16.11 10.82
CA ARG A 340 4.70 15.43 12.04
C ARG A 340 3.90 14.17 11.71
N VAL A 341 3.15 14.20 10.63
CA VAL A 341 2.45 12.99 10.15
C VAL A 341 3.45 11.93 9.72
N ALA A 342 4.46 12.29 8.93
CA ALA A 342 5.49 11.36 8.47
C ALA A 342 6.29 10.75 9.64
N GLU A 343 6.69 11.55 10.64
CA GLU A 343 7.37 11.07 11.84
C GLU A 343 6.55 10.04 12.61
N ARG A 344 5.26 10.33 12.82
CA ARG A 344 4.34 9.41 13.51
C ARG A 344 4.09 8.13 12.71
N LEU A 345 4.04 8.22 11.38
CA LEU A 345 3.93 7.04 10.52
C LEU A 345 5.17 6.16 10.64
N LEU A 346 6.37 6.75 10.62
CA LEU A 346 7.62 6.03 10.82
C LEU A 346 7.67 5.34 12.19
N GLU A 347 7.27 6.04 13.26
CA GLU A 347 7.19 5.48 14.61
C GLU A 347 6.20 4.30 14.67
N ALA A 348 5.00 4.44 14.07
CA ALA A 348 4.01 3.37 14.03
C ALA A 348 4.47 2.15 13.23
N LEU A 349 5.25 2.33 12.18
CA LEU A 349 5.80 1.26 11.36
C LEU A 349 7.01 0.58 12.00
N ALA A 350 7.77 1.27 12.86
CA ALA A 350 8.91 0.70 13.57
C ALA A 350 8.53 -0.42 14.56
N ALA A 351 7.27 -0.47 15.01
CA ALA A 351 6.79 -1.56 15.84
C ALA A 351 6.77 -2.89 15.05
N PRO A 352 7.16 -4.04 15.66
CA PRO A 352 7.23 -5.31 14.96
C PRO A 352 5.86 -5.78 14.42
N PHE A 353 5.87 -6.47 13.29
CA PHE A 353 4.73 -7.19 12.74
C PHE A 353 4.78 -8.64 13.23
N MET A 354 3.65 -9.16 13.71
CA MET A 354 3.54 -10.57 14.12
C MET A 354 3.10 -11.41 12.93
N ILE A 355 3.98 -12.23 12.39
CA ILE A 355 3.71 -13.17 11.30
C ILE A 355 3.74 -14.58 11.88
N GLY A 356 2.57 -15.13 12.22
CA GLY A 356 2.48 -16.35 13.03
C GLY A 356 3.09 -16.12 14.41
N GLN A 357 4.19 -16.80 14.72
CA GLN A 357 4.94 -16.65 15.97
C GLN A 357 6.22 -15.80 15.84
N GLN A 358 6.53 -15.30 14.64
CA GLN A 358 7.75 -14.54 14.38
C GLN A 358 7.48 -13.03 14.39
N GLN A 359 8.43 -12.28 14.95
CA GLN A 359 8.45 -10.81 14.87
C GLN A 359 9.25 -10.38 13.64
N VAL A 360 8.62 -9.60 12.77
CA VAL A 360 9.23 -9.03 11.58
C VAL A 360 9.31 -7.52 11.74
N PHE A 361 10.50 -6.95 11.58
CA PHE A 361 10.72 -5.52 11.65
C PHE A 361 10.81 -4.95 10.23
N VAL A 362 10.03 -3.91 9.96
CA VAL A 362 9.98 -3.23 8.67
C VAL A 362 10.04 -1.74 8.94
N SER A 363 10.93 -1.04 8.27
CA SER A 363 10.92 0.42 8.23
C SER A 363 10.31 0.92 6.92
N ALA A 364 10.10 2.22 6.82
CA ALA A 364 9.64 2.85 5.60
C ALA A 364 10.45 4.10 5.28
N SER A 365 10.54 4.43 4.00
CA SER A 365 11.06 5.70 3.51
C SER A 365 9.90 6.54 2.99
N ILE A 366 9.84 7.82 3.35
CA ILE A 366 8.71 8.70 3.04
C ILE A 366 9.20 9.94 2.29
N GLY A 367 8.61 10.21 1.12
CA GLY A 367 8.78 11.46 0.39
C GLY A 367 7.55 12.35 0.53
N ILE A 368 7.76 13.64 0.70
CA ILE A 368 6.71 14.64 0.92
C ILE A 368 6.77 15.69 -0.17
N ALA A 369 5.63 15.91 -0.87
CA ALA A 369 5.45 17.03 -1.79
C ALA A 369 4.32 17.95 -1.30
N LEU A 370 4.55 19.26 -1.33
CA LEU A 370 3.60 20.30 -0.89
C LEU A 370 2.97 21.00 -2.08
N SER A 371 1.65 21.23 -2.05
CA SER A 371 0.94 21.99 -3.08
C SER A 371 1.42 23.44 -3.23
N SER A 372 2.03 24.00 -2.18
CA SER A 372 2.64 25.36 -2.22
C SER A 372 3.78 25.53 -3.23
N SER A 373 4.32 24.42 -3.76
CA SER A 373 5.33 24.45 -4.84
C SER A 373 4.73 24.79 -6.23
N GLY A 374 3.41 25.03 -6.32
CA GLY A 374 2.77 25.55 -7.54
C GLY A 374 2.53 24.53 -8.65
N TYR A 375 2.27 23.27 -8.30
CA TYR A 375 1.99 22.21 -9.27
C TYR A 375 0.79 22.51 -10.15
N GLN A 376 0.91 22.13 -11.46
CA GLN A 376 -0.17 22.21 -12.44
C GLN A 376 -0.63 20.81 -12.88
N ASP A 377 0.16 19.76 -12.62
CA ASP A 377 -0.07 18.39 -13.02
C ASP A 377 0.13 17.46 -11.83
N VAL A 378 -0.85 16.59 -11.60
CA VAL A 378 -0.83 15.58 -10.53
C VAL A 378 0.32 14.57 -10.68
N GLN A 379 0.69 14.24 -11.92
CA GLN A 379 1.78 13.31 -12.19
C GLN A 379 3.14 13.90 -11.79
N VAL A 380 3.31 15.21 -11.98
CA VAL A 380 4.53 15.92 -11.56
C VAL A 380 4.62 15.90 -10.04
N MET A 381 3.54 16.21 -9.32
CA MET A 381 3.53 16.21 -7.86
C MET A 381 3.81 14.81 -7.28
N LEU A 382 3.20 13.78 -7.87
CA LEU A 382 3.41 12.41 -7.43
C LEU A 382 4.85 11.93 -7.69
N ARG A 383 5.40 12.26 -8.87
CA ARG A 383 6.81 12.00 -9.22
C ARG A 383 7.78 12.68 -8.25
N ASP A 384 7.50 13.93 -7.89
CA ASP A 384 8.37 14.69 -6.99
C ASP A 384 8.33 14.14 -5.56
N ALA A 385 7.17 13.66 -5.10
CA ALA A 385 7.06 12.93 -3.85
C ALA A 385 7.85 11.60 -3.89
N ASP A 386 7.82 10.86 -5.00
CA ASP A 386 8.60 9.65 -5.21
C ASP A 386 10.12 9.94 -5.21
N ILE A 387 10.58 11.00 -5.90
CA ILE A 387 11.97 11.47 -5.86
C ILE A 387 12.42 11.73 -4.42
N ALA A 388 11.62 12.43 -3.63
CA ALA A 388 11.94 12.70 -2.23
C ALA A 388 12.00 11.42 -1.39
N MET A 389 11.10 10.46 -1.61
CA MET A 389 11.12 9.15 -0.97
C MET A 389 12.39 8.37 -1.34
N TYR A 390 12.79 8.40 -2.61
CA TYR A 390 14.01 7.77 -3.06
C TYR A 390 15.26 8.39 -2.40
N HIS A 391 15.30 9.72 -2.24
CA HIS A 391 16.35 10.40 -1.47
C HIS A 391 16.36 9.96 0.01
N ALA A 392 15.20 9.74 0.63
CA ALA A 392 15.13 9.17 1.97
C ALA A 392 15.78 7.78 2.05
N LYS A 393 15.57 6.92 1.05
CA LYS A 393 16.23 5.61 0.94
C LYS A 393 17.75 5.72 0.86
N GLN A 394 18.26 6.67 0.08
CA GLN A 394 19.71 6.87 -0.10
C GLN A 394 20.39 7.39 1.16
N HIS A 395 19.73 8.25 1.90
CA HIS A 395 20.29 8.86 3.11
C HIS A 395 20.15 7.97 4.37
N GLY A 396 19.93 6.67 4.20
CA GLY A 396 19.97 5.69 5.28
C GLY A 396 18.62 5.07 5.63
N ARG A 397 17.57 5.26 4.82
CA ARG A 397 16.21 4.69 5.02
C ARG A 397 15.57 5.08 6.36
N ALA A 398 14.41 4.53 6.68
CA ALA A 398 13.69 4.75 7.94
C ALA A 398 13.53 6.25 8.29
N ARG A 399 13.24 7.08 7.27
CA ARG A 399 13.15 8.53 7.41
C ARG A 399 12.21 9.15 6.40
N TRP A 400 11.92 10.41 6.58
CA TRP A 400 11.21 11.23 5.60
C TRP A 400 12.15 12.25 4.95
N MET A 401 11.83 12.67 3.74
CA MET A 401 12.43 13.79 3.03
C MET A 401 11.33 14.63 2.38
N MET A 402 11.47 15.94 2.42
CA MET A 402 10.59 16.86 1.69
C MET A 402 11.23 17.20 0.35
N PHE A 403 10.46 17.14 -0.72
CA PHE A 403 10.94 17.48 -2.05
C PHE A 403 11.43 18.91 -2.11
N ASP A 404 12.59 19.10 -2.68
CA ASP A 404 13.10 20.36 -3.18
C ASP A 404 13.63 20.19 -4.61
N GLN A 405 13.79 21.30 -5.31
CA GLN A 405 14.15 21.28 -6.73
C GLN A 405 15.55 20.70 -6.99
N THR A 406 16.46 20.76 -6.02
CA THR A 406 17.82 20.21 -6.13
C THR A 406 17.80 18.68 -6.17
N MET A 407 16.80 18.04 -5.56
CA MET A 407 16.60 16.59 -5.61
C MET A 407 16.26 16.10 -7.02
N GLN A 408 15.48 16.86 -7.78
CA GLN A 408 15.19 16.51 -9.18
C GLN A 408 16.43 16.55 -10.05
N GLU A 409 17.26 17.59 -9.88
CA GLU A 409 18.54 17.69 -10.59
C GLU A 409 19.47 16.51 -10.24
N GLY A 410 19.54 16.13 -8.96
CA GLY A 410 20.28 14.96 -8.48
C GLY A 410 19.79 13.65 -9.09
N ALA A 411 18.48 13.44 -9.17
CA ALA A 411 17.91 12.23 -9.76
C ALA A 411 18.20 12.13 -11.28
N LEU A 412 18.06 13.24 -12.01
CA LEU A 412 18.38 13.28 -13.44
C LEU A 412 19.89 13.04 -13.69
N ARG A 413 20.76 13.68 -12.87
CA ARG A 413 22.20 13.49 -12.94
C ARG A 413 22.59 12.04 -12.71
N ARG A 414 21.94 11.36 -11.75
CA ARG A 414 22.19 9.94 -11.47
C ARG A 414 21.83 9.04 -12.66
N LEU A 415 20.69 9.23 -13.32
CA LEU A 415 20.33 8.49 -14.54
C LEU A 415 21.36 8.69 -15.63
N THR A 416 21.89 9.91 -15.77
CA THR A 416 22.97 10.22 -16.70
C THR A 416 24.23 9.44 -16.32
N LEU A 417 24.63 9.45 -15.04
CA LEU A 417 25.81 8.73 -14.57
C LEU A 417 25.70 7.22 -14.76
N GLU A 418 24.52 6.64 -14.56
CA GLU A 418 24.29 5.20 -14.80
C GLU A 418 24.54 4.82 -16.26
N ALA A 419 24.00 5.59 -17.20
CA ALA A 419 24.21 5.34 -18.62
C ALA A 419 25.68 5.50 -19.04
N GLU A 420 26.31 6.59 -18.58
CA GLU A 420 27.69 6.95 -18.94
C GLU A 420 28.74 6.04 -18.28
N LEU A 421 28.49 5.53 -17.06
CA LEU A 421 29.43 4.66 -16.35
C LEU A 421 29.66 3.32 -17.07
N ARG A 422 28.66 2.81 -17.76
CA ARG A 422 28.77 1.61 -18.61
C ARG A 422 29.76 1.82 -19.77
N LEU A 423 29.80 3.04 -20.28
CA LEU A 423 30.72 3.42 -21.38
C LEU A 423 32.13 3.78 -20.86
N ALA A 424 32.22 4.29 -19.62
CA ALA A 424 33.46 4.76 -19.02
C ALA A 424 34.51 3.66 -18.86
N GLN A 425 34.09 2.43 -18.54
CA GLN A 425 34.98 1.29 -18.35
C GLN A 425 35.74 0.90 -19.63
N GLY A 426 35.05 0.93 -20.80
CA GLY A 426 35.72 0.64 -22.11
C GLY A 426 36.33 1.87 -22.77
N GLY A 427 35.98 3.08 -22.36
CA GLY A 427 36.35 4.36 -22.98
C GLY A 427 37.59 5.06 -22.40
N GLY A 428 38.31 4.45 -21.45
CA GLY A 428 39.52 5.05 -20.87
C GLY A 428 39.26 6.29 -20.00
N GLN A 429 38.01 6.48 -19.54
CA GLN A 429 37.60 7.61 -18.68
C GLN A 429 37.92 7.38 -17.20
N LEU A 430 38.10 6.11 -16.81
CA LEU A 430 38.51 5.74 -15.44
C LEU A 430 40.02 5.74 -15.36
N HIS A 431 40.60 6.28 -14.30
CA HIS A 431 42.03 6.27 -14.02
C HIS A 431 42.26 6.20 -12.51
N LEU A 432 43.49 5.87 -12.13
CA LEU A 432 43.91 5.82 -10.74
C LEU A 432 44.80 7.02 -10.40
N GLN A 433 44.53 7.61 -9.22
CA GLN A 433 45.50 8.44 -8.54
C GLN A 433 46.06 7.67 -7.34
N TYR A 434 47.21 8.02 -6.91
CA TYR A 434 47.94 7.35 -5.84
C TYR A 434 48.26 8.32 -4.74
N GLN A 435 47.80 8.05 -3.52
CA GLN A 435 48.11 8.89 -2.38
C GLN A 435 49.16 8.20 -1.51
N PRO A 436 50.31 8.87 -1.27
CA PRO A 436 51.37 8.29 -0.45
C PRO A 436 50.94 8.09 1.01
N ILE A 437 51.30 6.93 1.55
CA ILE A 437 51.26 6.58 2.98
C ILE A 437 52.68 6.66 3.51
N VAL A 438 52.91 7.52 4.47
CA VAL A 438 54.26 7.85 4.95
C VAL A 438 54.42 7.53 6.43
N THR A 439 55.68 7.31 6.83
CA THR A 439 56.05 7.27 8.26
C THR A 439 55.98 8.68 8.87
N PRO A 440 55.33 8.88 10.02
CA PRO A 440 55.18 10.22 10.62
C PRO A 440 56.51 10.84 11.06
N ARG A 441 57.56 10.06 11.33
CA ARG A 441 58.82 10.54 11.86
C ARG A 441 59.66 11.26 10.81
N ASP A 442 59.86 10.62 9.66
CA ASP A 442 60.81 11.04 8.62
C ASP A 442 60.16 11.36 7.28
N GLY A 443 58.84 11.13 7.14
CA GLY A 443 58.08 11.37 5.91
C GLY A 443 58.38 10.38 4.77
N VAL A 444 59.04 9.26 5.08
CA VAL A 444 59.40 8.25 4.07
C VAL A 444 58.16 7.52 3.59
N ILE A 445 57.98 7.41 2.27
CA ILE A 445 56.88 6.70 1.62
C ILE A 445 57.07 5.20 1.84
N ARG A 446 56.06 4.54 2.42
CA ARG A 446 55.97 3.09 2.66
C ARG A 446 54.96 2.37 1.79
N GLY A 447 54.10 3.13 1.17
CA GLY A 447 53.07 2.60 0.29
C GLY A 447 52.20 3.70 -0.30
N PHE A 448 51.22 3.26 -1.06
CA PHE A 448 50.23 4.14 -1.67
C PHE A 448 48.83 3.57 -1.51
N GLU A 449 47.86 4.44 -1.46
CA GLU A 449 46.47 4.10 -1.65
C GLU A 449 46.05 4.42 -3.08
N ALA A 450 45.48 3.43 -3.81
CA ALA A 450 44.96 3.58 -5.16
C ALA A 450 43.53 4.12 -5.11
N LEU A 451 43.36 5.31 -5.60
CA LEU A 451 42.11 6.04 -5.55
C LEU A 451 41.49 6.16 -6.94
N LEU A 452 40.34 5.54 -7.14
CA LEU A 452 39.62 5.58 -8.41
C LEU A 452 39.13 7.00 -8.72
N ARG A 453 39.31 7.42 -9.99
CA ARG A 453 38.84 8.73 -10.51
C ARG A 453 38.10 8.49 -11.83
N TRP A 454 37.07 9.30 -12.04
CA TRP A 454 36.35 9.31 -13.31
C TRP A 454 36.43 10.68 -13.95
N ARG A 455 37.11 10.75 -15.10
CA ARG A 455 37.22 11.97 -15.91
C ARG A 455 36.26 11.85 -17.08
N HIS A 456 35.07 12.43 -16.93
CA HIS A 456 34.06 12.43 -17.96
C HIS A 456 34.35 13.52 -19.02
N PRO A 457 34.16 13.26 -20.33
CA PRO A 457 34.54 14.23 -21.39
C PRO A 457 33.73 15.54 -21.35
N VAL A 458 32.49 15.48 -20.87
CA VAL A 458 31.56 16.65 -20.79
C VAL A 458 31.43 17.16 -19.37
N LEU A 459 31.25 16.25 -18.38
CA LEU A 459 30.96 16.61 -16.99
C LEU A 459 32.21 16.90 -16.16
N GLY A 460 33.40 16.72 -16.72
CA GLY A 460 34.65 16.89 -16.00
C GLY A 460 34.96 15.78 -15.00
N MET A 461 35.59 16.12 -13.88
CA MET A 461 35.91 15.15 -12.82
C MET A 461 34.65 14.86 -11.98
N ILE A 462 34.25 13.59 -11.97
CA ILE A 462 33.10 13.12 -11.16
C ILE A 462 33.63 12.50 -9.89
N SER A 463 33.03 12.89 -8.76
CA SER A 463 33.42 12.44 -7.42
C SER A 463 33.19 10.94 -7.23
N PRO A 464 34.10 10.18 -6.62
CA PRO A 464 33.85 8.80 -6.20
C PRO A 464 32.60 8.62 -5.33
N LEU A 465 32.33 9.57 -4.44
CA LEU A 465 31.13 9.58 -3.59
C LEU A 465 29.82 9.63 -4.42
N GLU A 466 29.89 10.12 -5.65
CA GLU A 466 28.75 10.24 -6.55
C GLU A 466 28.56 8.99 -7.43
N PHE A 467 29.64 8.44 -8.01
CA PHE A 467 29.50 7.35 -8.98
C PHE A 467 29.71 5.94 -8.41
N ILE A 468 30.44 5.76 -7.29
CA ILE A 468 30.62 4.43 -6.68
C ILE A 468 29.29 3.83 -6.22
N PRO A 469 28.39 4.55 -5.53
CA PRO A 469 27.07 4.03 -5.19
C PRO A 469 26.25 3.63 -6.43
N VAL A 470 26.36 4.39 -7.52
CA VAL A 470 25.72 4.03 -8.80
C VAL A 470 26.30 2.73 -9.35
N ALA A 471 27.64 2.58 -9.35
CA ALA A 471 28.31 1.37 -9.80
C ALA A 471 27.89 0.12 -9.00
N GLU A 472 27.69 0.27 -7.69
CA GLU A 472 27.21 -0.82 -6.82
C GLU A 472 25.79 -1.24 -7.18
N GLU A 473 24.85 -0.29 -7.33
CA GLU A 473 23.45 -0.56 -7.64
C GLU A 473 23.25 -1.21 -9.01
N VAL A 474 23.99 -0.75 -10.03
CA VAL A 474 23.89 -1.32 -11.38
C VAL A 474 24.79 -2.55 -11.59
N GLY A 475 25.49 -3.03 -10.53
CA GLY A 475 26.31 -4.23 -10.56
C GLY A 475 27.64 -4.08 -11.31
N LEU A 476 28.08 -2.87 -11.64
CA LEU A 476 29.36 -2.61 -12.36
C LEU A 476 30.57 -2.61 -11.43
N ILE A 477 30.37 -2.45 -10.12
CA ILE A 477 31.45 -2.30 -9.14
C ILE A 477 32.41 -3.51 -9.13
N GLY A 478 31.92 -4.72 -9.44
CA GLY A 478 32.77 -5.91 -9.53
C GLY A 478 33.78 -5.83 -10.67
N ALA A 479 33.32 -5.42 -11.85
CA ALA A 479 34.18 -5.26 -13.02
C ALA A 479 35.16 -4.09 -12.87
N ILE A 480 34.67 -2.96 -12.34
CA ILE A 480 35.51 -1.78 -12.04
C ILE A 480 36.58 -2.13 -10.99
N GLY A 481 36.19 -2.81 -9.89
CA GLY A 481 37.12 -3.19 -8.84
C GLY A 481 38.19 -4.20 -9.31
N GLY A 482 37.81 -5.15 -10.18
CA GLY A 482 38.79 -6.04 -10.84
C GLY A 482 39.82 -5.26 -11.64
N TRP A 483 39.38 -4.31 -12.45
CA TRP A 483 40.25 -3.42 -13.22
C TRP A 483 41.15 -2.56 -12.31
N VAL A 484 40.60 -2.01 -11.21
CA VAL A 484 41.40 -1.25 -10.23
C VAL A 484 42.50 -2.10 -9.64
N LEU A 485 42.20 -3.33 -9.21
CA LEU A 485 43.18 -4.27 -8.68
C LEU A 485 44.30 -4.55 -9.69
N GLU A 486 43.96 -4.81 -10.97
CA GLU A 486 44.94 -5.05 -12.02
C GLU A 486 45.88 -3.86 -12.26
N GLN A 487 45.33 -2.64 -12.38
CA GLN A 487 46.10 -1.43 -12.59
C GLN A 487 46.99 -1.09 -11.38
N ALA A 488 46.44 -1.18 -10.17
CA ALA A 488 47.15 -0.89 -8.92
C ALA A 488 48.33 -1.87 -8.71
N CYS A 489 48.09 -3.17 -8.88
CA CYS A 489 49.16 -4.17 -8.75
C CYS A 489 50.22 -4.05 -9.84
N ARG A 490 49.83 -3.76 -11.08
CA ARG A 490 50.77 -3.51 -12.19
C ARG A 490 51.68 -2.31 -11.88
N GLN A 491 51.10 -1.21 -11.40
CA GLN A 491 51.86 -0.01 -11.04
C GLN A 491 52.78 -0.26 -9.85
N LEU A 492 52.31 -0.96 -8.82
CA LEU A 492 53.13 -1.34 -7.66
C LEU A 492 54.34 -2.17 -8.10
N ARG A 493 54.16 -3.14 -9.01
CA ARG A 493 55.24 -3.97 -9.53
C ARG A 493 56.32 -3.14 -10.21
N LEU A 494 55.92 -2.14 -11.03
CA LEU A 494 56.84 -1.23 -11.68
C LEU A 494 57.68 -0.44 -10.65
N TRP A 495 57.05 0.12 -9.64
CA TRP A 495 57.77 0.84 -8.60
C TRP A 495 58.66 -0.04 -7.74
N GLN A 496 58.26 -1.26 -7.39
CA GLN A 496 59.14 -2.22 -6.69
C GLN A 496 60.37 -2.62 -7.49
N GLN A 497 60.25 -2.74 -8.82
CA GLN A 497 61.37 -3.01 -9.70
C GLN A 497 62.32 -1.83 -9.88
N GLN A 498 61.77 -0.61 -9.96
CA GLN A 498 62.57 0.60 -10.18
C GLN A 498 63.32 1.05 -8.93
N HIS A 499 62.74 0.91 -7.76
CA HIS A 499 63.27 1.48 -6.54
C HIS A 499 63.75 0.45 -5.51
N ALA A 500 63.56 -0.84 -5.74
CA ALA A 500 63.94 -1.95 -4.84
C ALA A 500 63.46 -1.77 -3.38
N LEU A 501 62.34 -1.03 -3.20
CA LEU A 501 61.75 -0.72 -1.88
C LEU A 501 60.60 -1.67 -1.55
N PRO A 502 60.40 -2.04 -0.28
CA PRO A 502 59.26 -2.85 0.17
C PRO A 502 57.97 -2.00 0.25
N LEU A 503 57.49 -1.60 -0.93
CA LEU A 503 56.25 -0.78 -1.03
C LEU A 503 55.02 -1.62 -0.96
N SER A 504 53.99 -1.07 -0.31
CA SER A 504 52.61 -1.63 -0.29
C SER A 504 51.63 -0.80 -1.13
N MET A 505 50.59 -1.44 -1.63
CA MET A 505 49.49 -0.81 -2.35
C MET A 505 48.18 -1.15 -1.65
N SER A 506 47.45 -0.13 -1.22
CA SER A 506 46.10 -0.25 -0.66
C SER A 506 45.04 -0.06 -1.74
N VAL A 507 44.03 -0.91 -1.75
CA VAL A 507 42.92 -0.85 -2.69
C VAL A 507 41.61 -0.99 -1.92
N ASN A 508 40.68 -0.05 -2.11
CA ASN A 508 39.39 -0.04 -1.50
C ASN A 508 38.47 -1.13 -2.11
N VAL A 509 37.75 -1.83 -1.27
CA VAL A 509 36.79 -2.88 -1.61
C VAL A 509 35.40 -2.52 -1.07
N SER A 510 34.40 -2.50 -1.94
CA SER A 510 33.04 -2.18 -1.54
C SER A 510 32.32 -3.34 -0.85
N ALA A 511 31.25 -3.02 -0.09
CA ALA A 511 30.39 -4.02 0.53
C ALA A 511 29.78 -4.99 -0.50
N ALA A 512 29.40 -4.50 -1.69
CA ALA A 512 28.85 -5.31 -2.76
C ALA A 512 29.88 -6.31 -3.34
N GLN A 513 31.17 -5.94 -3.39
CA GLN A 513 32.25 -6.85 -3.81
C GLN A 513 32.52 -7.93 -2.77
N LEU A 514 32.46 -7.58 -1.47
CA LEU A 514 32.62 -8.54 -0.39
C LEU A 514 31.52 -9.61 -0.41
N ALA A 515 30.27 -9.19 -0.61
CA ALA A 515 29.12 -10.09 -0.69
C ALA A 515 29.05 -10.90 -2.00
N GLY A 516 29.71 -10.46 -3.07
CA GLY A 516 29.53 -10.97 -4.42
C GLY A 516 30.20 -12.32 -4.75
N GLY A 517 30.99 -12.89 -3.83
CA GLY A 517 31.64 -14.22 -3.98
C GLY A 517 32.77 -14.32 -5.00
N TYR A 518 33.05 -13.30 -5.79
CA TYR A 518 34.07 -13.28 -6.85
C TYR A 518 35.40 -12.60 -6.46
N LEU A 519 35.43 -11.92 -5.30
CA LEU A 519 36.56 -11.12 -4.84
C LEU A 519 37.84 -11.96 -4.70
N VAL A 520 37.78 -13.12 -4.05
CA VAL A 520 38.92 -14.00 -3.79
C VAL A 520 39.54 -14.49 -5.10
N ASP A 521 38.72 -14.85 -6.09
CA ASP A 521 39.20 -15.33 -7.38
C ASP A 521 39.82 -14.19 -8.22
N ALA A 522 39.24 -12.99 -8.16
CA ALA A 522 39.82 -11.80 -8.79
C ALA A 522 41.20 -11.48 -8.23
N VAL A 523 41.34 -11.47 -6.90
CA VAL A 523 42.59 -11.22 -6.20
C VAL A 523 43.63 -12.31 -6.54
N ARG A 524 43.25 -13.60 -6.50
CA ARG A 524 44.12 -14.72 -6.86
C ARG A 524 44.67 -14.56 -8.25
N ARG A 525 43.87 -14.24 -9.25
CA ARG A 525 44.26 -14.02 -10.62
C ARG A 525 45.25 -12.86 -10.73
N VAL A 526 44.91 -11.70 -10.14
CA VAL A 526 45.75 -10.49 -10.21
C VAL A 526 47.13 -10.72 -9.56
N LEU A 527 47.19 -11.42 -8.41
CA LEU A 527 48.46 -11.76 -7.77
C LEU A 527 49.33 -12.68 -8.64
N ALA A 528 48.73 -13.68 -9.28
CA ALA A 528 49.44 -14.61 -10.18
C ALA A 528 49.98 -13.88 -11.41
N GLU A 529 49.26 -12.93 -11.99
CA GLU A 529 49.64 -12.21 -13.20
C GLU A 529 50.62 -11.06 -12.93
N SER A 530 50.47 -10.33 -11.80
CA SER A 530 51.33 -9.18 -11.51
C SER A 530 52.70 -9.52 -10.97
N GLY A 531 52.83 -10.65 -10.26
CA GLY A 531 54.09 -11.07 -9.63
C GLY A 531 54.63 -10.11 -8.58
N ILE A 532 53.74 -9.36 -7.91
CA ILE A 532 54.12 -8.50 -6.76
C ILE A 532 54.54 -9.36 -5.57
N ALA A 533 55.34 -8.79 -4.67
CA ALA A 533 55.77 -9.49 -3.46
C ALA A 533 54.58 -9.80 -2.53
N HIS A 534 54.62 -10.96 -1.87
CA HIS A 534 53.63 -11.33 -0.86
C HIS A 534 53.53 -10.26 0.23
N GLY A 535 52.30 -9.94 0.66
CA GLY A 535 52.05 -8.93 1.66
C GLY A 535 52.16 -7.48 1.18
N SER A 536 52.43 -7.25 -0.11
CA SER A 536 52.46 -5.91 -0.69
C SER A 536 51.10 -5.37 -1.09
N LEU A 537 50.09 -6.24 -1.38
CA LEU A 537 48.72 -5.83 -1.59
C LEU A 537 47.98 -5.77 -0.26
N LYS A 538 47.33 -4.65 -0.01
CA LYS A 538 46.48 -4.40 1.14
C LYS A 538 45.06 -4.08 0.64
N LEU A 539 44.03 -4.77 1.12
CA LEU A 539 42.64 -4.48 0.80
C LEU A 539 42.01 -3.72 1.96
N GLU A 540 41.34 -2.65 1.63
CA GLU A 540 40.69 -1.74 2.60
C GLU A 540 39.17 -1.93 2.53
N LEU A 541 38.55 -2.20 3.67
CA LEU A 541 37.10 -2.39 3.81
C LEU A 541 36.59 -1.52 4.95
N THR A 542 35.48 -0.85 4.73
CA THR A 542 34.87 -0.03 5.78
C THR A 542 34.30 -0.89 6.91
N GLU A 543 34.32 -0.36 8.13
CA GLU A 543 33.74 -1.02 9.31
C GLU A 543 32.30 -1.49 9.05
N SER A 544 31.48 -0.62 8.47
CA SER A 544 30.06 -0.92 8.18
C SER A 544 29.88 -2.07 7.18
N ALA A 545 30.76 -2.19 6.16
CA ALA A 545 30.70 -3.25 5.17
C ALA A 545 30.98 -4.63 5.81
N VAL A 546 31.95 -4.69 6.72
CA VAL A 546 32.34 -5.91 7.43
C VAL A 546 31.27 -6.33 8.44
N MET A 547 30.67 -5.36 9.18
CA MET A 547 29.67 -5.64 10.22
C MET A 547 28.29 -6.00 9.66
N ALA A 548 28.02 -5.73 8.40
CA ALA A 548 26.76 -6.11 7.74
C ALA A 548 26.54 -7.64 7.72
N ASP A 549 27.62 -8.43 7.53
CA ASP A 549 27.63 -9.90 7.65
C ASP A 549 29.04 -10.35 8.11
N ALA A 550 29.27 -10.30 9.40
CA ALA A 550 30.59 -10.55 9.99
C ALA A 550 31.07 -12.01 9.81
N GLU A 551 30.17 -13.00 9.76
CA GLU A 551 30.55 -14.41 9.58
C GLU A 551 30.99 -14.67 8.12
N HIS A 552 30.26 -14.14 7.15
CA HIS A 552 30.66 -14.20 5.73
C HIS A 552 32.00 -13.46 5.50
N ALA A 553 32.11 -12.24 6.02
CA ALA A 553 33.35 -11.46 5.96
C ALA A 553 34.54 -12.22 6.52
N LEU A 554 34.38 -12.90 7.68
CA LEU A 554 35.43 -13.70 8.29
C LEU A 554 35.90 -14.87 7.40
N ALA A 555 34.96 -15.52 6.69
CA ALA A 555 35.33 -16.61 5.75
C ALA A 555 36.14 -16.05 4.58
N VAL A 556 35.67 -14.96 3.92
CA VAL A 556 36.35 -14.30 2.82
C VAL A 556 37.73 -13.79 3.25
N PHE A 557 37.85 -13.22 4.44
CA PHE A 557 39.13 -12.73 4.98
C PHE A 557 40.17 -13.84 5.17
N ARG A 558 39.75 -15.02 5.64
CA ARG A 558 40.64 -16.17 5.77
C ARG A 558 41.18 -16.62 4.42
N ASP A 559 40.34 -16.65 3.40
CA ASP A 559 40.72 -17.02 2.04
C ASP A 559 41.71 -16.00 1.45
N LEU A 560 41.45 -14.69 1.61
CA LEU A 560 42.35 -13.61 1.20
C LEU A 560 43.69 -13.67 1.94
N LYS A 561 43.68 -13.93 3.24
CA LYS A 561 44.94 -14.15 4.02
C LYS A 561 45.72 -15.35 3.51
N GLY A 562 45.05 -16.43 3.10
CA GLY A 562 45.65 -17.59 2.48
C GLY A 562 46.38 -17.28 1.17
N LEU A 563 45.98 -16.22 0.46
CA LEU A 563 46.67 -15.70 -0.74
C LEU A 563 47.85 -14.75 -0.42
N GLY A 564 48.09 -14.45 0.88
CA GLY A 564 49.17 -13.54 1.30
C GLY A 564 48.82 -12.06 1.20
N VAL A 565 47.52 -11.71 1.16
CA VAL A 565 47.02 -10.32 1.15
C VAL A 565 46.96 -9.78 2.56
N ARG A 566 47.28 -8.50 2.76
CA ARG A 566 47.00 -7.78 4.02
C ARG A 566 45.60 -7.17 3.98
N LEU A 567 44.97 -7.09 5.14
CA LEU A 567 43.62 -6.56 5.30
C LEU A 567 43.62 -5.33 6.22
N SER A 568 42.97 -4.28 5.80
CA SER A 568 42.82 -3.03 6.54
C SER A 568 41.36 -2.72 6.81
N LEU A 569 41.03 -2.34 8.03
CA LEU A 569 39.72 -1.85 8.38
C LEU A 569 39.73 -0.33 8.31
N ASP A 570 38.86 0.21 7.46
CA ASP A 570 38.76 1.63 7.14
C ASP A 570 37.60 2.31 7.88
N ASP A 571 37.64 3.66 7.99
CA ASP A 571 36.66 4.50 8.67
C ASP A 571 36.40 4.09 10.14
N PHE A 572 37.42 3.55 10.83
CA PHE A 572 37.23 3.00 12.18
C PHE A 572 36.88 4.05 13.21
N GLY A 573 35.80 3.76 13.99
CA GLY A 573 35.27 4.63 15.05
C GLY A 573 34.03 5.41 14.63
N THR A 574 33.61 5.38 13.39
CA THR A 574 32.37 6.02 12.91
C THR A 574 31.15 5.14 13.09
N GLY A 575 31.33 3.83 13.35
CA GLY A 575 30.29 2.79 13.47
C GLY A 575 30.19 2.21 14.89
N TYR A 576 29.29 1.23 15.06
CA TYR A 576 29.07 0.48 16.30
C TYR A 576 29.81 -0.88 16.27
N SER A 577 31.13 -0.90 16.31
CA SER A 577 31.86 -2.16 16.40
C SER A 577 31.85 -2.75 17.79
N SER A 578 31.41 -4.00 17.89
CA SER A 578 31.69 -4.81 19.08
C SER A 578 33.16 -5.22 19.08
N LEU A 579 33.92 -4.86 20.12
CA LEU A 579 35.32 -5.30 20.32
C LEU A 579 35.50 -6.83 20.20
N SER A 580 34.46 -7.59 20.50
CA SER A 580 34.44 -9.06 20.37
C SER A 580 34.54 -9.51 18.92
N HIS A 581 33.92 -8.81 17.98
CA HIS A 581 34.02 -9.09 16.54
C HIS A 581 35.39 -8.68 15.98
N LEU A 582 35.85 -7.47 16.31
CA LEU A 582 37.14 -6.98 15.86
C LEU A 582 38.29 -7.96 16.20
N ARG A 583 38.30 -8.54 17.41
CA ARG A 583 39.31 -9.50 17.83
C ARG A 583 39.33 -10.81 17.02
N ARG A 584 38.22 -11.17 16.37
CA ARG A 584 38.10 -12.39 15.56
C ARG A 584 38.53 -12.19 14.10
N LEU A 585 38.57 -10.94 13.64
CA LEU A 585 38.90 -10.63 12.25
C LEU A 585 40.42 -10.71 12.05
N PRO A 586 40.90 -11.41 11.01
CA PRO A 586 42.34 -11.52 10.71
C PRO A 586 42.87 -10.32 9.93
N ILE A 587 42.69 -9.11 10.49
CA ILE A 587 43.14 -7.83 9.92
C ILE A 587 44.58 -7.51 10.33
N ASP A 588 45.26 -6.67 9.57
CA ASP A 588 46.66 -6.23 9.79
C ASP A 588 46.74 -4.76 10.16
N THR A 589 45.78 -3.96 9.74
CA THR A 589 45.86 -2.47 9.85
C THR A 589 44.50 -1.90 10.28
N LEU A 590 44.52 -0.89 11.12
CA LEU A 590 43.37 0.00 11.40
C LEU A 590 43.64 1.39 10.82
N LYS A 591 42.68 1.95 10.06
CA LYS A 591 42.74 3.34 9.59
C LYS A 591 41.83 4.21 10.46
N ILE A 592 42.39 5.30 10.99
CA ILE A 592 41.66 6.29 11.77
C ILE A 592 41.04 7.28 10.81
N ASP A 593 39.71 7.37 10.80
CA ASP A 593 38.99 8.25 9.90
C ASP A 593 39.38 9.74 10.11
N ARG A 594 39.38 10.47 9.01
CA ARG A 594 39.70 11.90 8.96
C ARG A 594 38.90 12.74 9.97
N SER A 595 37.66 12.37 10.29
CA SER A 595 36.80 13.11 11.21
C SER A 595 37.40 13.19 12.63
N PHE A 596 38.22 12.21 13.03
CA PHE A 596 38.90 12.19 14.33
C PHE A 596 40.28 12.84 14.29
N VAL A 597 40.91 12.92 13.12
CA VAL A 597 42.24 13.54 12.93
C VAL A 597 42.12 15.04 12.69
N SER A 598 41.18 15.47 11.86
CA SER A 598 40.96 16.86 11.50
C SER A 598 40.60 17.71 12.73
N ALA A 599 41.41 18.76 12.96
CA ALA A 599 41.25 19.68 14.07
C ALA A 599 41.36 19.04 15.48
N MET A 600 42.05 17.88 15.61
CA MET A 600 42.29 17.24 16.93
C MET A 600 43.16 18.06 17.87
N ASP A 601 43.91 19.01 17.34
CA ASP A 601 44.66 20.00 18.10
C ASP A 601 43.77 21.00 18.88
N ARG A 602 42.51 21.17 18.43
CA ARG A 602 41.52 22.11 19.00
C ARG A 602 40.40 21.41 19.76
N HIS A 603 40.18 20.13 19.50
CA HIS A 603 39.10 19.36 20.08
C HIS A 603 39.66 18.15 20.84
N GLY A 604 39.70 18.25 22.19
CA GLY A 604 40.28 17.22 23.06
C GLY A 604 39.56 15.85 22.98
N ASP A 605 38.27 15.82 22.66
CA ASP A 605 37.49 14.62 22.46
C ASP A 605 37.98 13.81 21.25
N LYS A 606 38.30 14.46 20.15
CA LYS A 606 38.87 13.82 18.96
C LYS A 606 40.24 13.22 19.24
N ARG A 607 41.10 13.95 19.96
CA ARG A 607 42.40 13.44 20.40
C ARG A 607 42.25 12.18 21.26
N GLN A 608 41.32 12.19 22.21
CA GLN A 608 41.05 11.03 23.07
C GLN A 608 40.59 9.81 22.26
N ILE A 609 39.73 10.00 21.26
CA ILE A 609 39.27 8.90 20.36
C ILE A 609 40.46 8.34 19.61
N ALA A 610 41.28 9.17 18.96
CA ALA A 610 42.47 8.73 18.23
C ALA A 610 43.44 7.97 19.15
N GLU A 611 43.67 8.47 20.39
CA GLU A 611 44.49 7.78 21.39
C GLU A 611 43.97 6.39 21.75
N VAL A 612 42.64 6.26 21.97
CA VAL A 612 42.00 4.97 22.27
C VAL A 612 42.15 4.02 21.10
N VAL A 613 41.96 4.48 19.84
CA VAL A 613 42.11 3.63 18.65
C VAL A 613 43.56 3.16 18.48
N ILE A 614 44.53 4.03 18.66
CA ILE A 614 45.97 3.66 18.58
C ILE A 614 46.32 2.66 19.69
N MET A 615 45.84 2.85 20.92
CA MET A 615 46.08 1.93 22.03
C MET A 615 45.45 0.56 21.75
N LEU A 616 44.21 0.53 21.19
CA LEU A 616 43.52 -0.67 20.83
C LEU A 616 44.28 -1.45 19.75
N ALA A 617 44.68 -0.77 18.67
CA ALA A 617 45.44 -1.38 17.59
C ALA A 617 46.76 -2.00 18.10
N ARG A 618 47.52 -1.31 18.93
CA ARG A 618 48.73 -1.82 19.58
C ARG A 618 48.44 -3.07 20.43
N THR A 619 47.36 -3.06 21.18
CA THR A 619 47.00 -4.20 22.04
C THR A 619 46.66 -5.45 21.19
N LEU A 620 46.12 -5.22 19.98
CA LEU A 620 45.80 -6.28 19.02
C LEU A 620 46.92 -6.64 18.07
N GLY A 621 48.06 -5.93 18.13
CA GLY A 621 49.22 -6.14 17.23
C GLY A 621 48.98 -5.67 15.81
N LEU A 622 48.17 -4.63 15.61
CA LEU A 622 47.81 -4.06 14.31
C LEU A 622 48.61 -2.77 14.03
N ASP A 623 48.95 -2.55 12.77
CA ASP A 623 49.48 -1.28 12.29
C ASP A 623 48.37 -0.20 12.32
N VAL A 624 48.75 1.07 12.51
CA VAL A 624 47.80 2.19 12.47
C VAL A 624 48.17 3.16 11.36
N VAL A 625 47.17 3.54 10.55
CA VAL A 625 47.26 4.63 9.57
C VAL A 625 46.29 5.73 9.99
N ALA A 626 46.77 6.95 10.26
CA ALA A 626 45.89 8.10 10.53
C ALA A 626 45.68 8.90 9.24
N GLU A 627 44.38 9.08 8.90
CA GLU A 627 43.99 9.74 7.66
C GLU A 627 43.66 11.22 7.82
N GLY A 628 43.79 11.98 6.73
CA GLY A 628 43.35 13.35 6.64
C GLY A 628 44.25 14.30 7.43
N VAL A 629 45.53 14.01 7.65
CA VAL A 629 46.52 14.91 8.27
C VAL A 629 46.72 16.11 7.37
N GLU A 630 46.37 17.32 7.82
CA GLU A 630 46.47 18.56 7.04
C GLU A 630 47.41 19.59 7.67
N THR A 631 47.67 19.47 8.96
CA THR A 631 48.48 20.45 9.69
C THR A 631 49.65 19.83 10.42
N ARG A 632 50.68 20.65 10.69
CA ARG A 632 51.84 20.26 11.50
C ARG A 632 51.45 19.85 12.92
N ALA A 633 50.49 20.55 13.50
CA ALA A 633 49.99 20.26 14.86
C ALA A 633 49.38 18.89 14.99
N GLU A 634 48.56 18.50 14.00
CA GLU A 634 47.96 17.15 13.92
C GLU A 634 49.03 16.08 13.79
N LEU A 635 50.01 16.30 12.92
CA LEU A 635 51.13 15.37 12.76
C LEU A 635 51.93 15.18 14.05
N ASP A 636 52.23 16.27 14.76
CA ASP A 636 53.03 16.19 16.00
C ASP A 636 52.27 15.42 17.09
N ILE A 637 50.94 15.62 17.23
CA ILE A 637 50.10 14.80 18.11
C ILE A 637 50.12 13.33 17.73
N LEU A 638 49.98 12.99 16.47
CA LEU A 638 49.97 11.58 15.99
C LEU A 638 51.36 10.92 16.22
N ARG A 639 52.45 11.70 16.14
CA ARG A 639 53.79 11.24 16.52
C ARG A 639 53.88 10.92 18.01
N GLU A 640 53.35 11.81 18.86
CA GLU A 640 53.32 11.60 20.32
C GLU A 640 52.51 10.34 20.66
N LEU A 641 51.32 10.17 20.06
CA LEU A 641 50.45 9.03 20.26
C LEU A 641 51.04 7.74 19.68
N GLY A 642 52.00 7.88 18.71
CA GLY A 642 52.77 6.83 18.11
C GLY A 642 52.00 6.06 17.05
N SER A 643 51.31 6.76 16.13
CA SER A 643 50.82 6.20 14.90
C SER A 643 51.95 5.64 14.03
N ASP A 644 51.77 4.49 13.40
CA ASP A 644 52.81 3.87 12.58
C ASP A 644 52.94 4.58 11.23
N PHE A 645 51.82 4.97 10.66
CA PHE A 645 51.74 5.63 9.35
C PHE A 645 50.73 6.79 9.41
N VAL A 646 50.91 7.73 8.48
CA VAL A 646 50.01 8.84 8.26
C VAL A 646 49.75 9.07 6.78
N GLN A 647 48.58 9.58 6.43
CA GLN A 647 48.19 9.94 5.08
C GLN A 647 47.43 11.27 5.15
N GLY A 648 47.69 12.21 4.24
CA GLY A 648 46.95 13.48 4.23
C GLY A 648 47.63 14.56 3.42
N TYR A 649 46.94 15.69 3.27
CA TYR A 649 47.35 16.82 2.45
C TYR A 649 48.53 17.59 3.02
N PHE A 650 48.90 17.32 4.25
CA PHE A 650 50.11 17.88 4.83
C PHE A 650 51.37 17.40 4.09
N TYR A 651 51.41 16.10 3.67
CA TYR A 651 52.46 15.56 2.88
C TYR A 651 52.13 15.58 1.39
N TYR A 652 51.10 14.91 1.01
CA TYR A 652 50.71 14.74 -0.41
C TYR A 652 49.19 14.74 -0.59
N ARG A 653 48.77 15.37 -1.67
CA ARG A 653 47.44 15.11 -2.25
C ARG A 653 47.48 13.82 -3.07
N PRO A 654 46.35 13.24 -3.47
CA PRO A 654 46.34 12.18 -4.47
C PRO A 654 47.08 12.62 -5.75
N LEU A 655 48.06 11.84 -6.20
CA LEU A 655 48.97 12.14 -7.29
C LEU A 655 48.69 11.26 -8.51
N ASP A 656 48.92 11.76 -9.70
CA ASP A 656 48.98 10.95 -10.90
C ASP A 656 50.27 10.10 -10.91
N VAL A 657 50.34 9.06 -11.75
CA VAL A 657 51.47 8.10 -11.80
C VAL A 657 52.82 8.81 -11.88
N ALA A 658 52.95 9.85 -12.72
CA ALA A 658 54.22 10.58 -12.94
C ALA A 658 54.67 11.29 -11.64
N ASP A 659 53.75 12.02 -11.01
CA ASP A 659 54.05 12.79 -9.78
C ASP A 659 54.32 11.86 -8.59
N ALA A 660 53.58 10.74 -8.50
CA ALA A 660 53.81 9.72 -7.48
C ALA A 660 55.17 9.05 -7.62
N THR A 661 55.64 8.82 -8.86
CA THR A 661 56.97 8.28 -9.15
C THR A 661 58.08 9.28 -8.75
N LEU A 662 57.90 10.57 -9.03
CA LEU A 662 58.83 11.62 -8.60
C LEU A 662 58.90 11.72 -7.06
N ALA A 663 57.75 11.77 -6.38
CA ALA A 663 57.70 11.81 -4.93
C ALA A 663 58.38 10.59 -4.28
N LEU A 664 58.25 9.42 -4.89
CA LEU A 664 58.92 8.19 -4.43
C LEU A 664 60.43 8.29 -4.57
N ALA A 665 60.94 8.82 -5.70
CA ALA A 665 62.39 9.03 -5.94
C ALA A 665 62.99 10.03 -4.93
N GLU A 666 62.30 11.12 -4.67
CA GLU A 666 62.71 12.13 -3.67
C GLU A 666 62.71 11.56 -2.25
N SER A 667 61.70 10.80 -1.86
CA SER A 667 61.57 10.17 -0.54
C SER A 667 62.67 9.12 -0.30
N GLY A 668 63.12 8.39 -1.33
CA GLY A 668 64.20 7.41 -1.24
C GLY A 668 65.61 8.01 -1.16
N GLY A 669 65.79 9.26 -1.61
CA GLY A 669 67.05 9.99 -1.54
C GLY A 669 67.43 10.58 -0.16
N VAL A 670 66.55 10.57 0.82
CA VAL A 670 66.78 11.08 2.19
C VAL A 670 67.35 10.01 3.13
N ALA A 671 67.46 8.75 2.69
CA ALA A 671 67.94 7.60 3.47
C ALA A 671 69.40 7.23 3.14
N GLY A 672 70.21 8.16 2.61
CA GLY A 672 71.63 8.01 2.35
C GLY A 672 72.51 8.81 3.31
#